data_af13509189efdca24b87c8207cc423c3
#
_entry.id   af13509189efdca24b87c8207cc423c3
#
_cell.length_a   1.000
_cell.length_b   1.000
_cell.length_c   1.000
_cell.angle_alpha   90.00
_cell.angle_beta   90.00
_cell.angle_gamma   90.00
#
_symmetry.space_group_name_H-M   'P 1'
#
loop_
_entity.id
_entity.type
_entity.pdbx_description
1 polymer ?
#
loop_
_entity_poly.entity_id
_entity_poly.type
_entity_poly.pdbx_seq_one_letter_code
_entity_poly.pdbx_strand_id
1 'polypeptide(L)'
;MIPEKPKGLQATPDQWKAIATRGNNLLVSASAGSGKTKVLVERILMHIQEGIDINELLVVTFTELAAKEMKERLRSKLEEAIEKSTDEVLQQRFSKQLQLIPSAMISTIHSFCMKVIRRYFYLAGIDPVFTMMDEIEGQLLQEKVWRALEEELLEQPEYEEVFATFSNDRSDDGITNTVYHLYQYSRSKREPKTWLSNLTQNYAVGTDYASTPFVKTYVKPALIEELTYLIAQYNQLLKEIELLGAPKHQAVLEDDLDFVKAVLVHIQEESYVFAYQTFEDRKFKNWSTAKVDETVKESLDEIKAIREGLKKDFQKIKEDYFVISPEVQLQQLTKVNRILSKLSDIAVMFYDRFQDEKHQLNKLDFSDLEHDTLRILTKLDQNGLKIASEYYQNHFKEVMVDEYQDVNRVQEAILELVSKPVNRFMVGDVKQSIYGFRLADPSLFREKYEAYAEGKSGERIVLAENFRSRDEVLSFTNKVFQQIMNKELGQVEYDDVAALKTGNLSYSQDDDKSSEIILIEDVDLDESTDDLEDAEGFEKVENEIHYVAQRIQEMIHTPFEVMNDNADAKRPVNYGDFAILSSTKSNNDKIESIFAAYGIPVNVQKAQSYFKRTEITTMVSLLKVIDNPLQDIPLVAVLRSGLVGLDEIALAHIRTTSKNTSYYEAVCQFISDFKLKDVDYYDSKQQLALKERLEGFLTLLNKWRDSANNESIAQLIWEIYMDTHYLEYVHGQSNGTQRAVNLHALYEHAHQYESSSFKGVRNFIRFIEALQKKEKDLDEAPIATD
;
A
#
# COMPACT_ATOMS: atom_id res chain seq x y z
N MET A 1 21.38 8.73 -35.98
CA MET A 1 22.81 8.69 -35.61
C MET A 1 22.92 9.43 -34.27
N ILE A 2 23.50 8.79 -33.22
CA ILE A 2 23.64 9.44 -31.90
C ILE A 2 24.78 10.46 -32.00
N PRO A 3 24.58 11.74 -31.60
CA PRO A 3 25.62 12.75 -31.64
C PRO A 3 26.76 12.41 -30.69
N GLU A 4 27.96 12.99 -30.94
CA GLU A 4 29.08 12.85 -30.01
C GLU A 4 28.75 13.44 -28.63
N LYS A 5 29.19 12.76 -27.58
CA LYS A 5 29.00 13.24 -26.20
C LYS A 5 29.75 14.55 -25.97
N PRO A 6 29.10 15.62 -25.46
CA PRO A 6 29.77 16.87 -25.17
C PRO A 6 30.96 16.67 -24.20
N LYS A 7 32.09 17.37 -24.49
CA LYS A 7 33.26 17.38 -23.59
C LYS A 7 32.83 17.99 -22.24
N GLY A 8 33.02 17.25 -21.17
CA GLY A 8 32.63 17.68 -19.79
C GLY A 8 31.34 17.07 -19.24
N LEU A 9 30.53 16.46 -20.07
CA LEU A 9 29.34 15.75 -19.55
C LEU A 9 29.78 14.42 -18.92
N GLN A 10 29.60 14.32 -17.62
CA GLN A 10 29.82 13.07 -16.86
C GLN A 10 28.63 12.13 -17.05
N ALA A 11 28.62 11.36 -18.13
CA ALA A 11 27.61 10.34 -18.43
C ALA A 11 28.28 9.08 -18.95
N THR A 12 27.79 7.91 -18.57
CA THR A 12 28.23 6.63 -19.15
C THR A 12 27.75 6.52 -20.60
N PRO A 13 28.31 5.60 -21.40
CA PRO A 13 27.82 5.39 -22.78
C PRO A 13 26.33 5.14 -22.86
N ASP A 14 25.76 4.33 -21.96
CA ASP A 14 24.33 4.01 -21.93
C ASP A 14 23.48 5.20 -21.44
N GLN A 15 23.95 5.94 -20.43
CA GLN A 15 23.30 7.21 -20.03
C GLN A 15 23.29 8.19 -21.20
N TRP A 16 24.43 8.36 -21.92
CA TRP A 16 24.47 9.22 -23.10
C TRP A 16 23.55 8.75 -24.22
N LYS A 17 23.50 7.47 -24.46
CA LYS A 17 22.54 6.88 -25.41
C LYS A 17 21.09 7.21 -25.04
N ALA A 18 20.72 7.09 -23.76
CA ALA A 18 19.40 7.44 -23.26
C ALA A 18 19.11 8.95 -23.39
N ILE A 19 20.10 9.82 -23.17
CA ILE A 19 19.96 11.29 -23.30
C ILE A 19 19.79 11.70 -24.76
N ALA A 20 20.55 11.12 -25.67
CA ALA A 20 20.74 11.64 -27.03
C ALA A 20 19.86 10.98 -28.11
N THR A 21 19.35 9.75 -27.88
CA THR A 21 18.51 9.05 -28.87
C THR A 21 17.17 9.78 -29.08
N ARG A 22 16.79 9.97 -30.36
CA ARG A 22 15.56 10.62 -30.81
C ARG A 22 14.83 9.77 -31.84
N GLY A 23 13.52 10.05 -32.01
CA GLY A 23 12.72 9.46 -33.07
C GLY A 23 12.33 8.00 -32.85
N ASN A 24 12.40 7.53 -31.61
CA ASN A 24 11.97 6.21 -31.20
C ASN A 24 11.34 6.27 -29.81
N ASN A 25 10.52 5.28 -29.47
CA ASN A 25 10.12 5.07 -28.08
C ASN A 25 11.28 4.43 -27.33
N LEU A 26 11.60 4.95 -26.17
CA LEU A 26 12.69 4.43 -25.32
C LEU A 26 12.14 3.90 -24.00
N LEU A 27 12.57 2.72 -23.60
CA LEU A 27 12.43 2.20 -22.25
C LEU A 27 13.81 2.13 -21.61
N VAL A 28 14.04 2.96 -20.63
CA VAL A 28 15.29 2.99 -19.85
C VAL A 28 15.06 2.20 -18.57
N SER A 29 15.55 0.96 -18.56
CA SER A 29 15.60 0.15 -17.35
C SER A 29 16.78 0.61 -16.51
N ALA A 30 16.50 1.33 -15.46
CA ALA A 30 17.47 2.06 -14.68
C ALA A 30 17.44 1.62 -13.22
N SER A 31 18.41 0.80 -12.83
CA SER A 31 18.54 0.29 -11.47
C SER A 31 18.64 1.42 -10.43
N ALA A 32 18.46 1.08 -9.14
CA ALA A 32 18.63 2.02 -8.05
C ALA A 32 20.00 2.72 -8.14
N GLY A 33 20.02 4.04 -7.93
CA GLY A 33 21.29 4.81 -7.95
C GLY A 33 21.97 4.96 -9.31
N SER A 34 21.33 4.53 -10.42
CA SER A 34 21.91 4.63 -11.78
C SER A 34 21.83 6.03 -12.41
N GLY A 35 21.26 7.00 -11.70
CA GLY A 35 21.13 8.37 -12.18
C GLY A 35 19.90 8.63 -13.05
N LYS A 36 18.76 7.95 -12.83
CA LYS A 36 17.49 8.15 -13.54
C LYS A 36 17.14 9.62 -13.73
N THR A 37 17.03 10.37 -12.63
CA THR A 37 16.68 11.79 -12.64
C THR A 37 17.70 12.64 -13.40
N LYS A 38 19.00 12.33 -13.29
CA LYS A 38 20.06 13.02 -14.04
C LYS A 38 19.84 12.84 -15.55
N VAL A 39 19.59 11.61 -16.00
CA VAL A 39 19.31 11.32 -17.42
C VAL A 39 18.09 12.07 -17.93
N LEU A 40 17.00 12.13 -17.15
CA LEU A 40 15.79 12.89 -17.48
C LEU A 40 16.09 14.39 -17.61
N VAL A 41 16.75 15.00 -16.63
CA VAL A 41 17.08 16.43 -16.64
C VAL A 41 18.02 16.77 -17.80
N GLU A 42 19.08 16.00 -18.03
CA GLU A 42 20.02 16.23 -19.15
C GLU A 42 19.32 16.03 -20.52
N ARG A 43 18.37 15.11 -20.64
CA ARG A 43 17.54 14.93 -21.84
C ARG A 43 16.66 16.15 -22.11
N ILE A 44 16.02 16.70 -21.09
CA ILE A 44 15.23 17.95 -21.19
C ILE A 44 16.13 19.11 -21.65
N LEU A 45 17.31 19.27 -21.03
CA LEU A 45 18.27 20.32 -21.44
C LEU A 45 18.67 20.18 -22.90
N MET A 46 18.91 18.97 -23.36
CA MET A 46 19.27 18.70 -24.75
C MET A 46 18.13 19.07 -25.70
N HIS A 47 16.88 18.75 -25.36
CA HIS A 47 15.71 19.21 -26.13
C HIS A 47 15.61 20.74 -26.21
N ILE A 48 15.87 21.41 -25.10
CA ILE A 48 15.93 22.87 -25.04
C ILE A 48 17.01 23.43 -25.98
N GLN A 49 18.17 22.82 -26.01
CA GLN A 49 19.27 23.19 -26.94
C GLN A 49 18.90 22.96 -28.41
N GLU A 50 18.16 21.90 -28.68
CA GLU A 50 17.67 21.52 -30.01
C GLU A 50 16.52 22.42 -30.52
N GLY A 51 16.02 23.34 -29.69
CA GLY A 51 15.01 24.32 -30.13
C GLY A 51 13.59 24.01 -29.60
N ILE A 52 13.38 23.03 -28.77
CA ILE A 52 12.08 22.70 -28.19
C ILE A 52 11.89 23.51 -26.90
N ASP A 53 10.74 24.14 -26.73
CA ASP A 53 10.38 24.84 -25.50
C ASP A 53 9.91 23.84 -24.43
N ILE A 54 10.21 24.11 -23.14
CA ILE A 54 9.90 23.21 -22.02
C ILE A 54 8.41 22.88 -21.88
N ASN A 55 7.53 23.81 -22.29
CA ASN A 55 6.08 23.59 -22.29
C ASN A 55 5.58 22.68 -23.43
N GLU A 56 6.44 22.35 -24.39
CA GLU A 56 6.18 21.32 -25.42
C GLU A 56 6.60 19.92 -24.98
N LEU A 57 7.07 19.76 -23.74
CA LEU A 57 7.40 18.48 -23.13
C LEU A 57 6.39 18.14 -22.05
N LEU A 58 5.95 16.89 -21.99
CA LEU A 58 5.20 16.36 -20.85
C LEU A 58 6.15 15.48 -20.04
N VAL A 59 6.32 15.78 -18.75
CA VAL A 59 7.10 14.97 -17.82
C VAL A 59 6.20 14.55 -16.67
N VAL A 60 5.92 13.27 -16.59
CA VAL A 60 5.06 12.67 -15.57
C VAL A 60 5.92 12.04 -14.50
N THR A 61 5.68 12.41 -13.24
CA THR A 61 6.32 11.85 -12.06
C THR A 61 5.28 11.15 -11.18
N PHE A 62 5.74 10.28 -10.28
CA PHE A 62 4.84 9.56 -9.38
C PHE A 62 4.31 10.44 -8.23
N THR A 63 5.13 11.35 -7.69
CA THR A 63 4.76 12.24 -6.56
C THR A 63 4.94 13.71 -6.91
N GLU A 64 4.16 14.60 -6.25
CA GLU A 64 4.31 16.04 -6.38
C GLU A 64 5.69 16.52 -5.89
N LEU A 65 6.24 15.86 -4.87
CA LEU A 65 7.59 16.15 -4.38
C LEU A 65 8.64 15.88 -5.45
N ALA A 66 8.56 14.73 -6.15
CA ALA A 66 9.45 14.42 -7.25
C ALA A 66 9.32 15.41 -8.42
N ALA A 67 8.10 15.86 -8.73
CA ALA A 67 7.87 16.91 -9.73
C ALA A 67 8.52 18.24 -9.33
N LYS A 68 8.39 18.64 -8.07
CA LYS A 68 9.00 19.85 -7.52
C LYS A 68 10.52 19.77 -7.57
N GLU A 69 11.10 18.67 -7.07
CA GLU A 69 12.54 18.44 -7.09
C GLU A 69 13.11 18.44 -8.51
N MET A 70 12.42 17.83 -9.45
CA MET A 70 12.83 17.85 -10.86
C MET A 70 12.84 19.26 -11.44
N LYS A 71 11.84 20.10 -11.12
CA LYS A 71 11.81 21.53 -11.52
C LYS A 71 12.97 22.32 -10.92
N GLU A 72 13.30 22.07 -9.65
CA GLU A 72 14.41 22.73 -8.96
C GLU A 72 15.76 22.31 -9.56
N ARG A 73 15.97 21.04 -9.80
CA ARG A 73 17.18 20.54 -10.47
C ARG A 73 17.33 21.08 -11.88
N LEU A 74 16.24 21.16 -12.63
CA LEU A 74 16.26 21.74 -13.97
C LEU A 74 16.56 23.23 -13.92
N ARG A 75 16.02 23.97 -12.95
CA ARG A 75 16.34 25.39 -12.72
C ARG A 75 17.82 25.58 -12.50
N SER A 76 18.41 24.87 -11.53
CA SER A 76 19.84 24.94 -11.21
C SER A 76 20.71 24.61 -12.43
N LYS A 77 20.31 23.63 -13.22
CA LYS A 77 21.02 23.26 -14.44
C LYS A 77 20.92 24.30 -15.55
N LEU A 78 19.79 24.97 -15.70
CA LEU A 78 19.64 26.09 -16.66
C LEU A 78 20.47 27.30 -16.22
N GLU A 79 20.51 27.62 -14.93
CA GLU A 79 21.34 28.68 -14.36
C GLU A 79 22.84 28.39 -14.61
N GLU A 80 23.28 27.18 -14.32
CA GLU A 80 24.65 26.71 -14.62
C GLU A 80 24.98 26.78 -16.12
N ALA A 81 24.03 26.44 -16.98
CA ALA A 81 24.20 26.50 -18.44
C ALA A 81 24.28 27.94 -18.96
N ILE A 82 23.54 28.87 -18.36
CA ILE A 82 23.61 30.32 -18.69
C ILE A 82 25.01 30.86 -18.31
N GLU A 83 25.50 30.53 -17.10
CA GLU A 83 26.82 31.00 -16.64
C GLU A 83 27.98 30.45 -17.48
N LYS A 84 27.90 29.21 -17.90
CA LYS A 84 28.97 28.54 -18.66
C LYS A 84 28.91 28.83 -20.17
N SER A 85 27.79 29.29 -20.69
CA SER A 85 27.65 29.53 -22.12
C SER A 85 28.32 30.81 -22.52
N THR A 86 29.08 30.77 -23.60
CA THR A 86 29.65 31.96 -24.29
C THR A 86 28.80 32.41 -25.49
N ASP A 87 27.75 31.66 -25.82
CA ASP A 87 26.83 31.98 -26.93
C ASP A 87 25.62 32.72 -26.38
N GLU A 88 25.48 34.00 -26.81
CA GLU A 88 24.39 34.87 -26.40
C GLU A 88 23.01 34.35 -26.82
N VAL A 89 22.89 33.66 -27.95
CA VAL A 89 21.62 33.10 -28.43
C VAL A 89 21.16 31.96 -27.49
N LEU A 90 22.10 31.09 -27.09
CA LEU A 90 21.82 30.02 -26.13
C LEU A 90 21.52 30.58 -24.74
N GLN A 91 22.21 31.61 -24.29
CA GLN A 91 21.93 32.24 -22.99
C GLN A 91 20.52 32.85 -22.95
N GLN A 92 20.14 33.57 -23.99
CA GLN A 92 18.76 34.12 -24.10
C GLN A 92 17.73 33.00 -24.12
N ARG A 93 18.04 31.89 -24.82
CA ARG A 93 17.14 30.74 -24.87
C ARG A 93 16.97 30.12 -23.50
N PHE A 94 18.04 29.81 -22.78
CA PHE A 94 17.97 29.27 -21.43
C PHE A 94 17.26 30.19 -20.45
N SER A 95 17.50 31.51 -20.55
CA SER A 95 16.80 32.53 -19.74
C SER A 95 15.28 32.54 -20.00
N LYS A 96 14.85 32.37 -21.25
CA LYS A 96 13.44 32.21 -21.61
C LYS A 96 12.87 30.93 -20.99
N GLN A 97 13.59 29.80 -21.06
CA GLN A 97 13.13 28.54 -20.51
C GLN A 97 13.02 28.58 -18.98
N LEU A 98 13.94 29.27 -18.31
CA LEU A 98 13.90 29.49 -16.88
C LEU A 98 12.58 30.17 -16.44
N GLN A 99 12.12 31.16 -17.20
CA GLN A 99 10.84 31.84 -16.97
C GLN A 99 9.63 30.96 -17.25
N LEU A 100 9.78 29.94 -18.11
CA LEU A 100 8.70 29.01 -18.46
C LEU A 100 8.55 27.82 -17.49
N ILE A 101 9.53 27.57 -16.59
CA ILE A 101 9.46 26.44 -15.64
C ILE A 101 8.15 26.37 -14.84
N PRO A 102 7.59 27.49 -14.31
CA PRO A 102 6.32 27.42 -13.56
C PRO A 102 5.15 26.89 -14.40
N SER A 103 5.15 27.14 -15.71
CA SER A 103 4.12 26.70 -16.66
C SER A 103 4.43 25.34 -17.30
N ALA A 104 5.63 24.79 -17.08
CA ALA A 104 6.03 23.52 -17.64
C ALA A 104 5.13 22.37 -17.17
N MET A 105 4.87 21.44 -18.08
CA MET A 105 4.10 20.22 -17.80
C MET A 105 4.96 19.14 -17.15
N ILE A 106 5.61 19.51 -16.01
CA ILE A 106 6.31 18.58 -15.12
C ILE A 106 5.42 18.41 -13.88
N SER A 107 4.72 17.32 -13.77
CA SER A 107 3.70 17.10 -12.73
C SER A 107 3.35 15.62 -12.56
N THR A 108 2.57 15.31 -11.54
CA THR A 108 1.94 13.98 -11.44
C THR A 108 0.92 13.78 -12.57
N ILE A 109 0.58 12.50 -12.84
CA ILE A 109 -0.44 12.15 -13.84
C ILE A 109 -1.80 12.78 -13.48
N HIS A 110 -2.17 12.80 -12.21
CA HIS A 110 -3.43 13.38 -11.73
C HIS A 110 -3.49 14.90 -11.94
N SER A 111 -2.38 15.62 -11.68
CA SER A 111 -2.28 17.04 -11.96
C SER A 111 -2.39 17.35 -13.46
N PHE A 112 -1.86 16.48 -14.31
CA PHE A 112 -2.07 16.54 -15.75
C PHE A 112 -3.54 16.29 -16.11
N CYS A 113 -4.16 15.23 -15.61
CA CYS A 113 -5.58 14.93 -15.82
C CYS A 113 -6.48 16.09 -15.43
N MET A 114 -6.24 16.72 -14.27
CA MET A 114 -6.99 17.89 -13.83
C MET A 114 -6.92 19.05 -14.84
N LYS A 115 -5.75 19.30 -15.43
CA LYS A 115 -5.60 20.31 -16.48
C LYS A 115 -6.38 19.95 -17.75
N VAL A 116 -6.39 18.68 -18.14
CA VAL A 116 -7.17 18.18 -19.28
C VAL A 116 -8.65 18.38 -19.05
N ILE A 117 -9.16 17.98 -17.88
CA ILE A 117 -10.58 18.14 -17.53
C ILE A 117 -10.96 19.61 -17.50
N ARG A 118 -10.23 20.46 -16.80
CA ARG A 118 -10.52 21.92 -16.75
C ARG A 118 -10.53 22.59 -18.11
N ARG A 119 -9.76 22.09 -19.07
CA ARG A 119 -9.73 22.63 -20.43
C ARG A 119 -10.88 22.12 -21.30
N TYR A 120 -11.25 20.86 -21.16
CA TYR A 120 -12.18 20.14 -22.02
C TYR A 120 -13.43 19.62 -21.28
N PHE A 121 -13.77 20.23 -20.12
CA PHE A 121 -14.87 19.83 -19.25
C PHE A 121 -16.18 19.60 -20.01
N TYR A 122 -16.46 20.44 -21.02
CA TYR A 122 -17.66 20.38 -21.84
C TYR A 122 -17.78 19.09 -22.66
N LEU A 123 -16.67 18.40 -22.98
CA LEU A 123 -16.69 17.12 -23.68
C LEU A 123 -17.17 15.97 -22.80
N ALA A 124 -16.95 16.08 -21.50
CA ALA A 124 -17.35 15.06 -20.53
C ALA A 124 -18.62 15.44 -19.74
N GLY A 125 -19.16 16.65 -19.93
CA GLY A 125 -20.33 17.15 -19.19
C GLY A 125 -20.03 17.38 -17.69
N ILE A 126 -18.79 17.74 -17.37
CA ILE A 126 -18.33 18.00 -15.99
C ILE A 126 -18.44 19.49 -15.71
N ASP A 127 -18.83 19.86 -14.50
CA ASP A 127 -18.77 21.25 -14.06
C ASP A 127 -17.28 21.65 -13.85
N PRO A 128 -16.80 22.74 -14.45
CA PRO A 128 -15.41 23.16 -14.31
C PRO A 128 -15.02 23.56 -12.86
N VAL A 129 -15.99 23.82 -12.00
CA VAL A 129 -15.80 24.20 -10.58
C VAL A 129 -15.89 22.99 -9.65
N PHE A 130 -15.64 21.78 -10.17
CA PHE A 130 -15.61 20.59 -9.33
C PHE A 130 -14.54 20.69 -8.22
N THR A 131 -14.80 20.03 -7.11
CA THR A 131 -13.86 19.89 -5.98
C THR A 131 -13.34 18.48 -5.88
N MET A 132 -12.10 18.33 -5.40
CA MET A 132 -11.56 17.01 -5.11
C MET A 132 -12.19 16.48 -3.83
N MET A 133 -12.65 15.24 -3.89
CA MET A 133 -13.14 14.50 -2.76
C MET A 133 -11.95 13.87 -2.03
N ASP A 134 -11.81 14.15 -0.74
CA ASP A 134 -10.80 13.49 0.07
C ASP A 134 -11.17 12.03 0.37
N GLU A 135 -10.20 11.26 0.87
CA GLU A 135 -10.40 9.83 1.13
C GLU A 135 -11.53 9.57 2.13
N ILE A 136 -11.68 10.43 3.11
CA ILE A 136 -12.64 10.30 4.20
C ILE A 136 -14.05 10.59 3.71
N GLU A 137 -14.20 11.70 2.99
CA GLU A 137 -15.48 12.05 2.36
C GLU A 137 -15.93 10.98 1.39
N GLY A 138 -14.96 10.40 0.62
CA GLY A 138 -15.22 9.28 -0.27
C GLY A 138 -15.76 8.05 0.46
N GLN A 139 -15.20 7.70 1.61
CA GLN A 139 -15.65 6.57 2.42
C GLN A 139 -17.04 6.78 2.99
N LEU A 140 -17.33 7.97 3.52
CA LEU A 140 -18.68 8.29 4.04
C LEU A 140 -19.74 8.24 2.94
N LEU A 141 -19.39 8.74 1.76
CA LEU A 141 -20.31 8.69 0.62
C LEU A 141 -20.53 7.24 0.15
N GLN A 142 -19.46 6.42 0.11
CA GLN A 142 -19.56 4.99 -0.18
C GLN A 142 -20.50 4.29 0.82
N GLU A 143 -20.33 4.55 2.11
CA GLU A 143 -21.17 3.96 3.15
C GLU A 143 -22.62 4.39 3.02
N LYS A 144 -22.89 5.69 2.77
CA LYS A 144 -24.25 6.21 2.52
C LYS A 144 -24.91 5.51 1.35
N VAL A 145 -24.22 5.43 0.21
CA VAL A 145 -24.73 4.80 -1.01
C VAL A 145 -24.95 3.31 -0.82
N TRP A 146 -23.99 2.64 -0.16
CA TRP A 146 -24.10 1.22 0.10
C TRP A 146 -25.29 0.86 0.99
N ARG A 147 -25.47 1.54 2.11
CA ARG A 147 -26.59 1.27 3.02
C ARG A 147 -27.95 1.41 2.33
N ALA A 148 -28.13 2.46 1.53
CA ALA A 148 -29.36 2.64 0.78
C ALA A 148 -29.58 1.53 -0.27
N LEU A 149 -28.51 1.07 -0.93
CA LEU A 149 -28.57 -0.05 -1.87
C LEU A 149 -28.83 -1.38 -1.16
N GLU A 150 -28.14 -1.63 -0.05
CA GLU A 150 -28.24 -2.83 0.75
C GLU A 150 -29.67 -3.05 1.29
N GLU A 151 -30.29 -2.01 1.88
CA GLU A 151 -31.66 -2.04 2.35
C GLU A 151 -32.64 -2.44 1.22
N GLU A 152 -32.46 -1.88 0.02
CA GLU A 152 -33.28 -2.20 -1.15
C GLU A 152 -33.09 -3.65 -1.64
N LEU A 153 -31.82 -4.15 -1.62
CA LEU A 153 -31.50 -5.49 -2.09
C LEU A 153 -31.92 -6.60 -1.11
N LEU A 154 -31.92 -6.33 0.20
CA LEU A 154 -32.38 -7.28 1.22
C LEU A 154 -33.89 -7.57 1.11
N GLU A 155 -34.66 -6.68 0.49
CA GLU A 155 -36.11 -6.94 0.22
C GLU A 155 -36.31 -7.85 -1.01
N GLN A 156 -35.27 -8.16 -1.79
CA GLN A 156 -35.33 -8.90 -3.04
C GLN A 156 -34.85 -10.35 -2.88
N PRO A 157 -35.70 -11.38 -2.96
CA PRO A 157 -35.30 -12.77 -2.70
C PRO A 157 -34.18 -13.30 -3.60
N GLU A 158 -33.99 -12.71 -4.76
CA GLU A 158 -32.96 -13.14 -5.72
C GLU A 158 -31.51 -12.85 -5.28
N TYR A 159 -31.31 -11.98 -4.28
CA TYR A 159 -30.00 -11.65 -3.71
C TYR A 159 -29.74 -12.33 -2.35
N GLU A 160 -30.73 -13.01 -1.76
CA GLU A 160 -30.62 -13.67 -0.44
C GLU A 160 -29.41 -14.61 -0.37
N GLU A 161 -29.20 -15.44 -1.41
CA GLU A 161 -28.09 -16.39 -1.44
C GLU A 161 -26.71 -15.70 -1.46
N VAL A 162 -26.59 -14.53 -2.10
CA VAL A 162 -25.34 -13.75 -2.14
C VAL A 162 -25.06 -13.19 -0.75
N PHE A 163 -26.03 -12.55 -0.14
CA PHE A 163 -25.88 -12.03 1.23
C PHE A 163 -25.50 -13.17 2.19
N ALA A 164 -26.24 -14.29 2.16
CA ALA A 164 -25.93 -15.44 3.01
C ALA A 164 -24.51 -16.03 2.77
N THR A 165 -23.99 -15.95 1.54
CA THR A 165 -22.67 -16.48 1.21
C THR A 165 -21.54 -15.60 1.72
N PHE A 166 -21.71 -14.27 1.69
CA PHE A 166 -20.66 -13.30 2.03
C PHE A 166 -20.82 -12.70 3.43
N SER A 167 -21.95 -12.92 4.10
CA SER A 167 -22.11 -12.51 5.50
C SER A 167 -21.37 -13.44 6.44
N ASN A 168 -20.76 -12.88 7.46
CA ASN A 168 -20.16 -13.64 8.55
C ASN A 168 -21.20 -13.84 9.67
N ASP A 169 -21.01 -14.85 10.53
CA ASP A 169 -21.89 -15.16 11.68
C ASP A 169 -22.13 -13.98 12.64
N ARG A 170 -21.38 -12.90 12.53
CA ARG A 170 -21.41 -11.74 13.45
C ARG A 170 -21.64 -10.40 12.79
N SER A 171 -21.48 -10.27 11.47
CA SER A 171 -21.66 -9.00 10.75
C SER A 171 -21.85 -9.21 9.24
N ASP A 172 -22.51 -8.26 8.59
CA ASP A 172 -22.66 -8.20 7.12
C ASP A 172 -21.47 -7.53 6.43
N ASP A 173 -20.37 -7.28 7.16
CA ASP A 173 -19.18 -6.58 6.63
C ASP A 173 -18.52 -7.34 5.47
N GLY A 174 -18.72 -8.65 5.34
CA GLY A 174 -18.13 -9.46 4.29
C GLY A 174 -18.57 -9.05 2.88
N ILE A 175 -19.87 -8.88 2.63
CA ILE A 175 -20.38 -8.43 1.33
C ILE A 175 -20.02 -6.97 1.07
N THR A 176 -20.13 -6.10 2.08
CA THR A 176 -19.76 -4.69 2.01
C THR A 176 -18.32 -4.53 1.54
N ASN A 177 -17.38 -5.21 2.21
CA ASN A 177 -15.98 -5.16 1.86
C ASN A 177 -15.70 -5.72 0.46
N THR A 178 -16.40 -6.80 0.09
CA THR A 178 -16.27 -7.40 -1.25
C THR A 178 -16.69 -6.42 -2.34
N VAL A 179 -17.83 -5.74 -2.18
CA VAL A 179 -18.33 -4.76 -3.16
C VAL A 179 -17.38 -3.57 -3.26
N TYR A 180 -16.86 -3.06 -2.14
CA TYR A 180 -15.90 -1.96 -2.15
C TYR A 180 -14.57 -2.36 -2.82
N HIS A 181 -14.07 -3.56 -2.56
CA HIS A 181 -12.87 -4.07 -3.22
C HIS A 181 -13.08 -4.25 -4.73
N LEU A 182 -14.23 -4.80 -5.14
CA LEU A 182 -14.57 -4.93 -6.56
C LEU A 182 -14.66 -3.57 -7.25
N TYR A 183 -15.32 -2.60 -6.60
CA TYR A 183 -15.39 -1.23 -7.10
C TYR A 183 -13.99 -0.65 -7.25
N GLN A 184 -13.18 -0.66 -6.17
CA GLN A 184 -11.83 -0.10 -6.18
C GLN A 184 -10.94 -0.77 -7.24
N TYR A 185 -10.95 -2.10 -7.33
CA TYR A 185 -10.17 -2.84 -8.33
C TYR A 185 -10.63 -2.55 -9.76
N SER A 186 -11.94 -2.43 -9.99
CA SER A 186 -12.50 -2.11 -11.30
C SER A 186 -11.96 -0.77 -11.83
N ARG A 187 -11.69 0.19 -10.93
CA ARG A 187 -11.17 1.53 -11.28
C ARG A 187 -9.75 1.48 -11.87
N SER A 188 -9.01 0.40 -11.69
CA SER A 188 -7.73 0.18 -12.38
C SER A 188 -7.89 -0.29 -13.85
N LYS A 189 -9.11 -0.63 -14.26
CA LYS A 189 -9.42 -1.11 -15.61
C LYS A 189 -9.87 0.03 -16.49
N ARG A 190 -9.51 -0.05 -17.78
CA ARG A 190 -9.90 0.96 -18.77
C ARG A 190 -11.42 1.14 -18.88
N GLU A 191 -12.18 0.04 -18.72
CA GLU A 191 -13.64 0.00 -18.74
C GLU A 191 -14.17 -0.70 -17.46
N PRO A 192 -14.28 0.02 -16.34
CA PRO A 192 -14.63 -0.55 -15.04
C PRO A 192 -15.94 -1.33 -15.05
N LYS A 193 -16.98 -0.74 -15.64
CA LYS A 193 -18.32 -1.34 -15.69
C LYS A 193 -18.35 -2.61 -16.51
N THR A 194 -17.68 -2.63 -17.66
CA THR A 194 -17.53 -3.82 -18.50
C THR A 194 -16.77 -4.92 -17.75
N TRP A 195 -15.73 -4.57 -17.02
CA TRP A 195 -14.99 -5.53 -16.21
C TRP A 195 -15.86 -6.12 -15.10
N LEU A 196 -16.62 -5.30 -14.37
CA LEU A 196 -17.56 -5.76 -13.34
C LEU A 196 -18.62 -6.69 -13.92
N SER A 197 -19.21 -6.36 -15.08
CA SER A 197 -20.21 -7.19 -15.74
C SER A 197 -19.66 -8.53 -16.24
N ASN A 198 -18.34 -8.64 -16.42
CA ASN A 198 -17.66 -9.85 -16.92
C ASN A 198 -17.02 -10.70 -15.80
N LEU A 199 -17.31 -10.43 -14.52
CA LEU A 199 -16.73 -11.17 -13.39
C LEU A 199 -16.96 -12.69 -13.48
N THR A 200 -18.08 -13.10 -14.06
CA THR A 200 -18.44 -14.52 -14.21
C THR A 200 -17.78 -15.20 -15.41
N GLN A 201 -17.12 -14.48 -16.30
CA GLN A 201 -16.61 -15.04 -17.56
C GLN A 201 -15.66 -16.23 -17.34
N ASN A 202 -14.79 -16.16 -16.36
CA ASN A 202 -13.87 -17.23 -16.01
C ASN A 202 -14.57 -18.44 -15.38
N TYR A 203 -15.72 -18.23 -14.77
CA TYR A 203 -16.54 -19.24 -14.11
C TYR A 203 -17.71 -19.70 -14.97
N ALA A 204 -17.75 -19.30 -16.24
CA ALA A 204 -18.76 -19.78 -17.18
C ALA A 204 -18.74 -21.31 -17.22
N VAL A 205 -19.92 -21.91 -17.05
CA VAL A 205 -20.06 -23.36 -16.95
C VAL A 205 -19.94 -23.97 -18.33
N GLY A 206 -18.97 -24.89 -18.48
CA GLY A 206 -18.81 -25.70 -19.70
C GLY A 206 -19.77 -26.90 -19.75
N THR A 207 -19.63 -27.75 -20.77
CA THR A 207 -20.35 -29.01 -20.85
C THR A 207 -19.87 -30.06 -19.85
N ASP A 208 -18.62 -29.94 -19.44
CA ASP A 208 -17.93 -30.76 -18.44
C ASP A 208 -16.92 -29.91 -17.66
N TYR A 209 -16.32 -30.50 -16.62
CA TYR A 209 -15.36 -29.81 -15.76
C TYR A 209 -14.16 -29.28 -16.54
N ALA A 210 -13.59 -30.10 -17.46
CA ALA A 210 -12.42 -29.73 -18.24
C ALA A 210 -12.67 -28.56 -19.21
N SER A 211 -13.89 -28.42 -19.73
CA SER A 211 -14.25 -27.35 -20.68
C SER A 211 -14.44 -25.98 -20.01
N THR A 212 -14.55 -25.92 -18.68
CA THR A 212 -14.75 -24.70 -17.94
C THR A 212 -13.54 -23.76 -18.04
N PRO A 213 -13.69 -22.46 -18.40
CA PRO A 213 -12.58 -21.51 -18.54
C PRO A 213 -11.69 -21.42 -17.31
N PHE A 214 -12.27 -21.44 -16.10
CA PHE A 214 -11.51 -21.44 -14.84
C PHE A 214 -10.55 -22.63 -14.76
N VAL A 215 -11.03 -23.83 -15.10
CA VAL A 215 -10.21 -25.05 -15.08
C VAL A 215 -9.09 -24.99 -16.11
N LYS A 216 -9.37 -24.53 -17.33
CA LYS A 216 -8.37 -24.39 -18.38
C LYS A 216 -7.30 -23.36 -18.07
N THR A 217 -7.71 -22.23 -17.49
CA THR A 217 -6.81 -21.09 -17.28
C THR A 217 -5.99 -21.21 -16.02
N TYR A 218 -6.55 -21.77 -14.94
CA TYR A 218 -5.91 -21.77 -13.63
C TYR A 218 -5.59 -23.17 -13.11
N VAL A 219 -6.58 -24.08 -13.10
CA VAL A 219 -6.40 -25.41 -12.49
C VAL A 219 -5.45 -26.30 -13.28
N LYS A 220 -5.65 -26.38 -14.60
CA LYS A 220 -4.81 -27.23 -15.48
C LYS A 220 -3.33 -26.85 -15.45
N PRO A 221 -2.96 -25.55 -15.63
CA PRO A 221 -1.56 -25.14 -15.54
C PRO A 221 -0.91 -25.43 -14.18
N ALA A 222 -1.61 -25.11 -13.09
CA ALA A 222 -1.12 -25.34 -11.73
C ALA A 222 -0.85 -26.83 -11.49
N LEU A 223 -1.80 -27.69 -11.84
CA LEU A 223 -1.64 -29.14 -11.70
C LEU A 223 -0.46 -29.69 -12.53
N ILE A 224 -0.30 -29.21 -13.76
CA ILE A 224 0.83 -29.62 -14.61
C ILE A 224 2.15 -29.20 -13.99
N GLU A 225 2.24 -27.99 -13.46
CA GLU A 225 3.45 -27.48 -12.81
C GLU A 225 3.81 -28.30 -11.57
N GLU A 226 2.87 -28.48 -10.63
CA GLU A 226 3.08 -29.23 -9.39
C GLU A 226 3.47 -30.70 -9.68
N LEU A 227 2.76 -31.38 -10.60
CA LEU A 227 3.07 -32.75 -10.95
C LEU A 227 4.41 -32.88 -11.69
N THR A 228 4.76 -31.91 -12.54
CA THR A 228 6.06 -31.88 -13.23
C THR A 228 7.21 -31.70 -12.25
N TYR A 229 7.03 -30.85 -11.25
CA TYR A 229 7.99 -30.68 -10.16
C TYR A 229 8.21 -32.01 -9.41
N LEU A 230 7.14 -32.67 -8.99
CA LEU A 230 7.24 -33.98 -8.31
C LEU A 230 7.96 -35.04 -9.16
N ILE A 231 7.66 -35.10 -10.46
CA ILE A 231 8.34 -35.99 -11.40
C ILE A 231 9.84 -35.70 -11.49
N ALA A 232 10.23 -34.43 -11.49
CA ALA A 232 11.64 -34.04 -11.49
C ALA A 232 12.36 -34.49 -10.22
N GLN A 233 11.74 -34.32 -9.05
CA GLN A 233 12.27 -34.77 -7.78
C GLN A 233 12.42 -36.32 -7.72
N TYR A 234 11.39 -37.05 -8.12
CA TYR A 234 11.48 -38.52 -8.19
C TYR A 234 12.57 -39.00 -9.14
N ASN A 235 12.76 -38.35 -10.30
CA ASN A 235 13.83 -38.68 -11.25
C ASN A 235 15.22 -38.40 -10.65
N GLN A 236 15.36 -37.39 -9.78
CA GLN A 236 16.61 -37.14 -9.07
C GLN A 236 16.87 -38.27 -8.05
N LEU A 237 15.89 -38.60 -7.23
CA LEU A 237 16.03 -39.72 -6.26
C LEU A 237 16.34 -41.05 -6.94
N LEU A 238 15.79 -41.30 -8.13
CA LEU A 238 16.09 -42.50 -8.90
C LEU A 238 17.54 -42.57 -9.37
N LYS A 239 18.14 -41.46 -9.75
CA LYS A 239 19.57 -41.41 -10.09
C LYS A 239 20.44 -41.67 -8.85
N GLU A 240 20.08 -41.08 -7.72
CA GLU A 240 20.81 -41.28 -6.45
C GLU A 240 20.75 -42.74 -6.01
N ILE A 241 19.56 -43.37 -6.01
CA ILE A 241 19.38 -44.75 -5.57
C ILE A 241 20.02 -45.77 -6.53
N GLU A 242 20.09 -45.44 -7.82
CA GLU A 242 20.81 -46.26 -8.80
C GLU A 242 22.32 -46.35 -8.48
N LEU A 243 22.93 -45.22 -8.10
CA LEU A 243 24.33 -45.17 -7.67
C LEU A 243 24.59 -45.96 -6.39
N LEU A 244 23.59 -46.08 -5.51
CA LEU A 244 23.67 -46.90 -4.28
C LEU A 244 23.47 -48.37 -4.50
N GLY A 245 23.05 -48.81 -5.70
CA GLY A 245 22.86 -50.23 -6.02
C GLY A 245 21.75 -50.94 -5.24
N ALA A 246 20.63 -50.24 -4.94
CA ALA A 246 19.54 -50.76 -4.11
C ALA A 246 18.25 -51.03 -4.94
N PRO A 247 18.24 -52.08 -5.82
CA PRO A 247 17.19 -52.26 -6.85
C PRO A 247 15.79 -52.47 -6.26
N LYS A 248 15.64 -53.02 -5.05
CA LYS A 248 14.32 -53.21 -4.44
C LYS A 248 13.74 -51.89 -3.92
N HIS A 249 14.56 -50.96 -3.52
CA HIS A 249 14.14 -49.63 -3.11
C HIS A 249 13.88 -48.75 -4.36
N GLN A 250 14.71 -48.89 -5.40
CA GLN A 250 14.52 -48.29 -6.69
C GLN A 250 13.16 -48.62 -7.30
N ALA A 251 12.77 -49.89 -7.30
CA ALA A 251 11.46 -50.37 -7.80
C ALA A 251 10.26 -49.71 -7.07
N VAL A 252 10.42 -49.29 -5.83
CA VAL A 252 9.40 -48.55 -5.10
C VAL A 252 9.29 -47.13 -5.59
N LEU A 253 10.43 -46.43 -5.85
CA LEU A 253 10.42 -45.06 -6.39
C LEU A 253 9.94 -45.04 -7.84
N GLU A 254 10.23 -46.08 -8.64
CA GLU A 254 9.72 -46.24 -10.01
C GLU A 254 8.19 -46.36 -9.99
N ASP A 255 7.61 -47.11 -9.08
CA ASP A 255 6.16 -47.27 -8.92
C ASP A 255 5.51 -45.95 -8.48
N ASP A 256 6.14 -45.22 -7.56
CA ASP A 256 5.68 -43.88 -7.14
C ASP A 256 5.69 -42.89 -8.32
N LEU A 257 6.80 -42.85 -9.07
CA LEU A 257 6.94 -42.00 -10.25
C LEU A 257 5.88 -42.34 -11.32
N ASP A 258 5.62 -43.63 -11.57
CA ASP A 258 4.60 -44.07 -12.49
C ASP A 258 3.19 -43.66 -12.04
N PHE A 259 2.96 -43.60 -10.73
CA PHE A 259 1.70 -43.09 -10.17
C PHE A 259 1.53 -41.60 -10.48
N VAL A 260 2.53 -40.78 -10.19
CA VAL A 260 2.50 -39.32 -10.46
C VAL A 260 2.34 -39.07 -11.96
N LYS A 261 3.10 -39.79 -12.81
CA LYS A 261 2.99 -39.68 -14.28
C LYS A 261 1.60 -40.04 -14.80
N ALA A 262 0.97 -41.08 -14.27
CA ALA A 262 -0.37 -41.48 -14.68
C ALA A 262 -1.39 -40.35 -14.46
N VAL A 263 -1.32 -39.66 -13.30
CA VAL A 263 -2.18 -38.50 -13.03
C VAL A 263 -1.86 -37.37 -14.01
N LEU A 264 -0.59 -37.04 -14.23
CA LEU A 264 -0.19 -35.98 -15.17
C LEU A 264 -0.74 -36.23 -16.59
N VAL A 265 -0.64 -37.46 -17.10
CA VAL A 265 -1.17 -37.82 -18.41
C VAL A 265 -2.68 -37.56 -18.47
N HIS A 266 -3.43 -37.98 -17.47
CA HIS A 266 -4.88 -37.72 -17.42
C HIS A 266 -5.21 -36.22 -17.40
N ILE A 267 -4.42 -35.39 -16.68
CA ILE A 267 -4.61 -33.93 -16.68
C ILE A 267 -4.30 -33.31 -18.06
N GLN A 268 -3.22 -33.76 -18.70
CA GLN A 268 -2.85 -33.28 -20.05
C GLN A 268 -3.91 -33.63 -21.10
N GLU A 269 -4.49 -34.82 -21.00
CA GLU A 269 -5.59 -35.32 -21.86
C GLU A 269 -6.98 -34.77 -21.46
N GLU A 270 -7.05 -33.88 -20.49
CA GLU A 270 -8.30 -33.29 -19.93
C GLU A 270 -9.28 -34.34 -19.36
N SER A 271 -8.76 -35.51 -18.99
CA SER A 271 -9.53 -36.66 -18.45
C SER A 271 -9.57 -36.64 -16.91
N TYR A 272 -10.12 -35.56 -16.31
CA TYR A 272 -10.15 -35.36 -14.86
C TYR A 272 -10.87 -36.46 -14.06
N VAL A 273 -11.87 -37.11 -14.66
CA VAL A 273 -12.56 -38.25 -14.05
C VAL A 273 -11.58 -39.40 -13.85
N PHE A 274 -10.74 -39.70 -14.85
CA PHE A 274 -9.72 -40.75 -14.71
C PHE A 274 -8.59 -40.35 -13.74
N ALA A 275 -8.23 -39.05 -13.69
CA ALA A 275 -7.28 -38.56 -12.70
C ALA A 275 -7.83 -38.78 -11.27
N TYR A 276 -9.09 -38.41 -11.04
CA TYR A 276 -9.78 -38.64 -9.78
C TYR A 276 -9.81 -40.13 -9.38
N GLN A 277 -10.21 -41.01 -10.34
CA GLN A 277 -10.25 -42.45 -10.13
C GLN A 277 -8.85 -43.02 -9.80
N THR A 278 -7.81 -42.51 -10.46
CA THR A 278 -6.42 -42.91 -10.22
C THR A 278 -5.99 -42.61 -8.80
N PHE A 279 -6.40 -41.45 -8.24
CA PHE A 279 -6.14 -41.10 -6.83
C PHE A 279 -6.92 -42.00 -5.85
N GLU A 280 -8.15 -42.44 -6.21
CA GLU A 280 -8.96 -43.31 -5.35
C GLU A 280 -8.47 -44.79 -5.36
N ASP A 281 -8.09 -45.29 -6.53
CA ASP A 281 -7.79 -46.72 -6.73
C ASP A 281 -6.33 -47.08 -6.40
N ARG A 282 -5.40 -46.10 -6.57
CA ARG A 282 -3.97 -46.36 -6.40
C ARG A 282 -3.42 -45.79 -5.12
N LYS A 283 -2.54 -46.53 -4.45
CA LYS A 283 -1.85 -46.10 -3.21
C LYS A 283 -0.35 -46.33 -3.35
N PHE A 284 0.42 -45.50 -2.69
CA PHE A 284 1.86 -45.64 -2.59
C PHE A 284 2.25 -46.94 -1.91
N LYS A 285 3.22 -47.65 -2.47
CA LYS A 285 3.76 -48.86 -1.85
C LYS A 285 4.57 -48.57 -0.57
N ASN A 286 4.60 -49.55 0.34
CA ASN A 286 5.46 -49.45 1.49
C ASN A 286 6.94 -49.43 1.06
N TRP A 287 7.77 -48.72 1.85
CA TRP A 287 9.21 -48.73 1.63
C TRP A 287 9.76 -50.13 1.77
N SER A 288 10.75 -50.51 0.95
CA SER A 288 11.34 -51.83 0.95
C SER A 288 12.04 -52.10 2.30
N THR A 289 11.85 -53.30 2.83
CA THR A 289 12.55 -53.81 4.03
C THR A 289 13.77 -54.70 3.72
N ALA A 290 14.22 -54.65 2.46
CA ALA A 290 15.37 -55.43 2.02
C ALA A 290 16.63 -55.01 2.80
N LYS A 291 17.44 -56.02 3.21
CA LYS A 291 18.73 -55.76 3.85
C LYS A 291 19.70 -55.17 2.85
N VAL A 292 20.37 -54.09 3.28
CA VAL A 292 21.42 -53.37 2.54
C VAL A 292 22.66 -53.25 3.43
N ASP A 293 23.80 -52.93 2.85
CA ASP A 293 25.03 -52.69 3.61
C ASP A 293 24.87 -51.44 4.48
N GLU A 294 25.49 -51.51 5.71
CA GLU A 294 25.43 -50.38 6.64
C GLU A 294 25.93 -49.05 6.06
N THR A 295 26.85 -49.06 5.15
CA THR A 295 27.39 -47.89 4.44
C THR A 295 26.38 -47.18 3.52
N VAL A 296 25.34 -47.89 3.11
CA VAL A 296 24.28 -47.35 2.20
C VAL A 296 23.02 -47.00 2.97
N LYS A 297 22.91 -47.48 4.23
CA LYS A 297 21.69 -47.33 5.04
C LYS A 297 21.34 -45.87 5.33
N GLU A 298 22.32 -45.07 5.71
CA GLU A 298 22.11 -43.65 6.02
C GLU A 298 21.57 -42.89 4.81
N SER A 299 22.17 -43.03 3.63
CA SER A 299 21.67 -42.41 2.38
C SER A 299 20.27 -42.89 1.98
N LEU A 300 19.95 -44.18 2.27
CA LEU A 300 18.60 -44.70 2.02
C LEU A 300 17.57 -44.16 3.00
N ASP A 301 17.96 -43.87 4.23
CA ASP A 301 17.07 -43.21 5.21
C ASP A 301 16.80 -41.73 4.83
N GLU A 302 17.80 -41.03 4.32
CA GLU A 302 17.63 -39.69 3.73
C GLU A 302 16.69 -39.70 2.52
N ILE A 303 16.92 -40.59 1.53
CA ILE A 303 16.04 -40.77 0.38
C ILE A 303 14.61 -41.08 0.82
N LYS A 304 14.44 -41.94 1.84
CA LYS A 304 13.14 -42.26 2.40
C LYS A 304 12.47 -41.01 3.00
N ALA A 305 13.20 -40.17 3.73
CA ALA A 305 12.66 -38.97 4.32
C ALA A 305 12.17 -37.99 3.24
N ILE A 306 12.95 -37.78 2.18
CA ILE A 306 12.56 -36.94 1.02
C ILE A 306 11.33 -37.55 0.34
N ARG A 307 11.32 -38.85 0.08
CA ARG A 307 10.15 -39.55 -0.50
C ARG A 307 8.87 -39.32 0.31
N GLU A 308 8.93 -39.40 1.65
CA GLU A 308 7.75 -39.18 2.50
C GLU A 308 7.26 -37.72 2.38
N GLY A 309 8.16 -36.73 2.19
CA GLY A 309 7.81 -35.36 1.82
C GLY A 309 7.05 -35.28 0.50
N LEU A 310 7.64 -35.86 -0.58
CA LEU A 310 7.00 -35.86 -1.92
C LEU A 310 5.62 -36.55 -1.92
N LYS A 311 5.44 -37.59 -1.13
CA LYS A 311 4.12 -38.23 -0.95
C LYS A 311 3.11 -37.31 -0.27
N LYS A 312 3.54 -36.50 0.72
CA LYS A 312 2.68 -35.50 1.36
C LYS A 312 2.27 -34.42 0.35
N ASP A 313 3.22 -33.95 -0.45
CA ASP A 313 2.94 -32.95 -1.50
C ASP A 313 1.96 -33.50 -2.55
N PHE A 314 2.15 -34.74 -2.99
CA PHE A 314 1.20 -35.40 -3.90
C PHE A 314 -0.17 -35.62 -3.26
N GLN A 315 -0.22 -35.98 -1.98
CA GLN A 315 -1.46 -36.10 -1.24
C GLN A 315 -2.17 -34.76 -1.10
N LYS A 316 -1.43 -33.67 -0.92
CA LYS A 316 -1.96 -32.32 -0.91
C LYS A 316 -2.62 -31.95 -2.23
N ILE A 317 -2.04 -32.33 -3.37
CA ILE A 317 -2.70 -32.17 -4.69
C ILE A 317 -4.07 -32.87 -4.70
N LYS A 318 -4.17 -34.08 -4.14
CA LYS A 318 -5.46 -34.77 -4.01
C LYS A 318 -6.44 -33.97 -3.14
N GLU A 319 -5.98 -33.47 -2.00
CA GLU A 319 -6.79 -32.72 -1.02
C GLU A 319 -7.23 -31.35 -1.59
N ASP A 320 -6.39 -30.69 -2.35
CA ASP A 320 -6.69 -29.37 -2.91
C ASP A 320 -7.59 -29.45 -4.16
N TYR A 321 -7.41 -30.46 -5.04
CA TYR A 321 -8.07 -30.51 -6.35
C TYR A 321 -9.03 -31.67 -6.55
N PHE A 322 -8.95 -32.75 -5.77
CA PHE A 322 -9.66 -34.00 -6.02
C PHE A 322 -10.39 -34.56 -4.80
N VAL A 323 -10.79 -33.71 -3.85
CA VAL A 323 -11.61 -34.16 -2.68
C VAL A 323 -12.97 -34.69 -3.11
N ILE A 324 -13.56 -34.09 -4.14
CA ILE A 324 -14.86 -34.48 -4.71
C ILE A 324 -14.71 -34.74 -6.21
N SER A 325 -15.63 -35.56 -6.75
CA SER A 325 -15.55 -35.91 -8.17
C SER A 325 -15.72 -34.69 -9.09
N PRO A 326 -15.14 -34.69 -10.31
CA PRO A 326 -15.27 -33.61 -11.28
C PRO A 326 -16.71 -33.22 -11.61
N GLU A 327 -17.64 -34.17 -11.57
CA GLU A 327 -19.08 -33.90 -11.78
C GLU A 327 -19.66 -33.06 -10.65
N VAL A 328 -19.30 -33.36 -9.39
CA VAL A 328 -19.73 -32.58 -8.22
C VAL A 328 -19.04 -31.20 -8.24
N GLN A 329 -17.77 -31.14 -8.63
CA GLN A 329 -17.07 -29.87 -8.80
C GLN A 329 -17.75 -28.97 -9.84
N LEU A 330 -18.21 -29.52 -10.96
CA LEU A 330 -18.97 -28.80 -11.99
C LEU A 330 -20.30 -28.24 -11.44
N GLN A 331 -21.00 -29.03 -10.59
CA GLN A 331 -22.21 -28.52 -9.92
C GLN A 331 -21.89 -27.38 -8.97
N GLN A 332 -20.78 -27.45 -8.20
CA GLN A 332 -20.33 -26.34 -7.35
C GLN A 332 -19.96 -25.10 -8.16
N LEU A 333 -19.23 -25.26 -9.27
CA LEU A 333 -18.90 -24.14 -10.15
C LEU A 333 -20.17 -23.49 -10.74
N THR A 334 -21.23 -24.28 -11.02
CA THR A 334 -22.53 -23.75 -11.45
C THR A 334 -23.16 -22.88 -10.40
N LYS A 335 -23.09 -23.29 -9.12
CA LYS A 335 -23.57 -22.50 -7.99
C LYS A 335 -22.75 -21.23 -7.81
N VAL A 336 -21.41 -21.34 -7.85
CA VAL A 336 -20.49 -20.20 -7.77
C VAL A 336 -20.76 -19.19 -8.88
N ASN A 337 -20.93 -19.63 -10.12
CA ASN A 337 -21.23 -18.74 -11.25
C ASN A 337 -22.52 -17.95 -11.02
N ARG A 338 -23.58 -18.60 -10.51
CA ARG A 338 -24.85 -17.93 -10.18
C ARG A 338 -24.68 -16.85 -9.09
N ILE A 339 -23.97 -17.18 -8.01
CA ILE A 339 -23.70 -16.24 -6.92
C ILE A 339 -22.87 -15.05 -7.43
N LEU A 340 -21.79 -15.33 -8.18
CA LEU A 340 -20.95 -14.28 -8.75
C LEU A 340 -21.69 -13.41 -9.77
N SER A 341 -22.66 -13.97 -10.52
CA SER A 341 -23.50 -13.16 -11.42
C SER A 341 -24.30 -12.12 -10.63
N LYS A 342 -24.91 -12.54 -9.53
CA LYS A 342 -25.66 -11.61 -8.67
C LYS A 342 -24.75 -10.61 -7.96
N LEU A 343 -23.57 -11.03 -7.50
CA LEU A 343 -22.55 -10.12 -6.95
C LEU A 343 -22.08 -9.10 -8.00
N SER A 344 -21.94 -9.52 -9.26
CA SER A 344 -21.63 -8.63 -10.37
C SER A 344 -22.71 -7.57 -10.56
N ASP A 345 -24.00 -7.97 -10.54
CA ASP A 345 -25.11 -7.03 -10.64
C ASP A 345 -25.08 -6.00 -9.50
N ILE A 346 -24.86 -6.45 -8.25
CA ILE A 346 -24.73 -5.58 -7.07
C ILE A 346 -23.57 -4.60 -7.24
N ALA A 347 -22.40 -5.09 -7.67
CA ALA A 347 -21.22 -4.25 -7.85
C ALA A 347 -21.43 -3.19 -8.95
N VAL A 348 -22.12 -3.52 -10.04
CA VAL A 348 -22.50 -2.57 -11.10
C VAL A 348 -23.49 -1.54 -10.59
N MET A 349 -24.52 -1.95 -9.83
CA MET A 349 -25.49 -1.02 -9.24
C MET A 349 -24.83 -0.06 -8.27
N PHE A 350 -23.94 -0.58 -7.42
CA PHE A 350 -23.14 0.27 -6.51
C PHE A 350 -22.27 1.27 -7.27
N TYR A 351 -21.56 0.79 -8.32
CA TYR A 351 -20.76 1.65 -9.18
C TYR A 351 -21.58 2.81 -9.75
N ASP A 352 -22.73 2.51 -10.36
CA ASP A 352 -23.58 3.52 -10.99
C ASP A 352 -24.08 4.54 -9.96
N ARG A 353 -24.63 4.09 -8.83
CA ARG A 353 -25.17 4.98 -7.79
C ARG A 353 -24.08 5.84 -7.14
N PHE A 354 -22.90 5.28 -6.91
CA PHE A 354 -21.80 6.04 -6.31
C PHE A 354 -21.25 7.10 -7.27
N GLN A 355 -21.17 6.78 -8.57
CA GLN A 355 -20.80 7.77 -9.59
C GLN A 355 -21.86 8.89 -9.70
N ASP A 356 -23.14 8.54 -9.70
CA ASP A 356 -24.24 9.51 -9.78
C ASP A 356 -24.24 10.45 -8.56
N GLU A 357 -24.06 9.94 -7.35
CA GLU A 357 -23.96 10.78 -6.12
C GLU A 357 -22.75 11.72 -6.17
N LYS A 358 -21.57 11.25 -6.61
CA LYS A 358 -20.40 12.13 -6.79
C LYS A 358 -20.70 13.24 -7.79
N HIS A 359 -21.31 12.92 -8.92
CA HIS A 359 -21.68 13.90 -9.93
C HIS A 359 -22.70 14.94 -9.40
N GLN A 360 -23.72 14.51 -8.64
CA GLN A 360 -24.69 15.42 -8.02
C GLN A 360 -24.04 16.38 -7.03
N LEU A 361 -23.03 15.93 -6.30
CA LEU A 361 -22.25 16.74 -5.37
C LEU A 361 -21.17 17.58 -6.05
N ASN A 362 -20.98 17.43 -7.35
CA ASN A 362 -19.90 18.05 -8.14
C ASN A 362 -18.50 17.75 -7.58
N LYS A 363 -18.29 16.48 -7.20
CA LYS A 363 -17.05 16.00 -6.62
C LYS A 363 -16.42 14.90 -7.47
N LEU A 364 -15.09 14.92 -7.54
CA LEU A 364 -14.30 13.92 -8.25
C LEU A 364 -13.23 13.36 -7.29
N ASP A 365 -13.00 12.06 -7.33
CA ASP A 365 -11.84 11.41 -6.72
C ASP A 365 -10.67 11.29 -7.73
N PHE A 366 -9.50 10.84 -7.27
CA PHE A 366 -8.34 10.67 -8.14
C PHE A 366 -8.58 9.73 -9.32
N SER A 367 -9.36 8.67 -9.10
CA SER A 367 -9.70 7.72 -10.14
C SER A 367 -10.66 8.33 -11.19
N ASP A 368 -11.56 9.21 -10.76
CA ASP A 368 -12.42 9.96 -11.67
C ASP A 368 -11.60 10.87 -12.60
N LEU A 369 -10.55 11.53 -12.07
CA LEU A 369 -9.66 12.33 -12.91
C LEU A 369 -9.08 11.50 -14.07
N GLU A 370 -8.66 10.27 -13.81
CA GLU A 370 -8.11 9.37 -14.83
C GLU A 370 -9.18 8.97 -15.85
N HIS A 371 -10.33 8.47 -15.39
CA HIS A 371 -11.39 8.00 -16.26
C HIS A 371 -12.06 9.12 -17.07
N ASP A 372 -12.28 10.26 -16.47
CA ASP A 372 -12.83 11.41 -17.18
C ASP A 372 -11.85 11.97 -18.21
N THR A 373 -10.57 11.98 -17.89
CA THR A 373 -9.52 12.31 -18.87
C THR A 373 -9.54 11.32 -20.03
N LEU A 374 -9.62 10.01 -19.74
CA LEU A 374 -9.70 8.99 -20.78
C LEU A 374 -10.94 9.18 -21.65
N ARG A 375 -12.10 9.48 -21.05
CA ARG A 375 -13.35 9.76 -21.74
C ARG A 375 -13.22 11.01 -22.64
N ILE A 376 -12.60 12.09 -22.15
CA ILE A 376 -12.33 13.31 -22.93
C ILE A 376 -11.41 13.00 -24.11
N LEU A 377 -10.31 12.29 -23.89
CA LEU A 377 -9.32 11.98 -24.91
C LEU A 377 -9.84 11.01 -25.99
N THR A 378 -10.81 10.18 -25.65
CA THR A 378 -11.43 9.23 -26.59
C THR A 378 -12.66 9.78 -27.30
N LYS A 379 -13.21 10.91 -26.81
CA LYS A 379 -14.43 11.53 -27.38
C LYS A 379 -14.22 11.98 -28.81
N LEU A 380 -15.11 11.54 -29.68
CA LEU A 380 -15.16 12.01 -31.08
C LEU A 380 -16.02 13.25 -31.19
N ASP A 381 -15.60 14.19 -32.04
CA ASP A 381 -16.41 15.34 -32.45
C ASP A 381 -17.41 14.94 -33.55
N GLN A 382 -18.14 15.94 -34.09
CA GLN A 382 -19.11 15.74 -35.18
C GLN A 382 -18.46 15.25 -36.50
N ASN A 383 -17.14 15.42 -36.63
CA ASN A 383 -16.35 14.99 -37.80
C ASN A 383 -15.62 13.66 -37.58
N GLY A 384 -15.80 13.03 -36.41
CA GLY A 384 -15.10 11.81 -36.06
C GLY A 384 -13.66 11.98 -35.58
N LEU A 385 -13.24 13.20 -35.19
CA LEU A 385 -11.90 13.51 -34.72
C LEU A 385 -11.83 13.53 -33.18
N LYS A 386 -10.71 13.04 -32.64
CA LYS A 386 -10.42 13.09 -31.21
C LYS A 386 -9.72 14.41 -30.87
N ILE A 387 -10.44 15.52 -30.85
CA ILE A 387 -9.90 16.88 -30.74
C ILE A 387 -8.91 17.06 -29.59
N ALA A 388 -9.23 16.53 -28.38
CA ALA A 388 -8.36 16.66 -27.24
C ALA A 388 -7.07 15.83 -27.39
N SER A 389 -7.17 14.59 -27.85
CA SER A 389 -6.02 13.73 -28.08
C SER A 389 -5.10 14.31 -29.17
N GLU A 390 -5.66 14.73 -30.33
CA GLU A 390 -4.90 15.33 -31.41
C GLU A 390 -4.19 16.63 -31.00
N TYR A 391 -4.85 17.45 -30.16
CA TYR A 391 -4.20 18.64 -29.62
C TYR A 391 -2.92 18.29 -28.87
N TYR A 392 -2.97 17.34 -27.92
CA TYR A 392 -1.81 16.97 -27.12
C TYR A 392 -0.74 16.25 -27.93
N GLN A 393 -1.12 15.36 -28.85
CA GLN A 393 -0.19 14.70 -29.77
C GLN A 393 0.59 15.70 -30.63
N ASN A 394 -0.07 16.78 -31.08
CA ASN A 394 0.59 17.81 -31.88
C ASN A 394 1.44 18.76 -31.01
N HIS A 395 1.00 19.01 -29.78
CA HIS A 395 1.68 19.90 -28.84
C HIS A 395 2.95 19.28 -28.26
N PHE A 396 2.86 18.04 -27.74
CA PHE A 396 4.00 17.41 -27.11
C PHE A 396 4.99 16.83 -28.12
N LYS A 397 6.23 17.30 -28.03
CA LYS A 397 7.36 16.77 -28.82
C LYS A 397 7.84 15.45 -28.24
N GLU A 398 7.84 15.35 -26.91
CA GLU A 398 8.14 14.12 -26.19
C GLU A 398 7.28 14.01 -24.91
N VAL A 399 6.90 12.78 -24.58
CA VAL A 399 6.20 12.40 -23.35
C VAL A 399 7.15 11.51 -22.53
N MET A 400 7.59 12.05 -21.41
CA MET A 400 8.53 11.41 -20.49
C MET A 400 7.79 10.90 -19.26
N VAL A 401 8.09 9.69 -18.83
CA VAL A 401 7.45 9.07 -17.65
C VAL A 401 8.54 8.54 -16.73
N ASP A 402 8.58 9.06 -15.51
CA ASP A 402 9.44 8.57 -14.44
C ASP A 402 8.71 7.50 -13.62
N GLU A 403 9.45 6.56 -13.05
CA GLU A 403 8.94 5.41 -12.30
C GLU A 403 7.83 4.64 -13.07
N TYR A 404 8.10 4.34 -14.34
CA TYR A 404 7.11 3.74 -15.24
C TYR A 404 6.58 2.37 -14.77
N GLN A 405 7.30 1.65 -13.90
CA GLN A 405 6.83 0.40 -13.29
C GLN A 405 5.62 0.57 -12.36
N ASP A 406 5.32 1.80 -11.93
CA ASP A 406 4.21 2.10 -11.02
C ASP A 406 2.96 2.64 -11.74
N VAL A 407 2.96 2.63 -13.07
CA VAL A 407 1.84 3.06 -13.90
C VAL A 407 0.76 1.96 -13.96
N ASN A 408 -0.52 2.34 -13.92
CA ASN A 408 -1.65 1.44 -14.13
C ASN A 408 -2.14 1.45 -15.59
N ARG A 409 -3.04 0.53 -15.96
CA ARG A 409 -3.54 0.42 -17.34
C ARG A 409 -4.37 1.62 -17.81
N VAL A 410 -5.03 2.35 -16.92
CA VAL A 410 -5.78 3.57 -17.26
C VAL A 410 -4.81 4.70 -17.57
N GLN A 411 -3.81 4.88 -16.74
CA GLN A 411 -2.75 5.87 -16.92
C GLN A 411 -1.96 5.60 -18.22
N GLU A 412 -1.60 4.34 -18.49
CA GLU A 412 -0.96 3.97 -19.75
C GLU A 412 -1.83 4.33 -20.95
N ALA A 413 -3.14 4.08 -20.90
CA ALA A 413 -4.06 4.44 -21.98
C ALA A 413 -4.12 5.98 -22.18
N ILE A 414 -4.09 6.77 -21.12
CA ILE A 414 -4.01 8.24 -21.21
C ILE A 414 -2.72 8.66 -21.88
N LEU A 415 -1.57 8.10 -21.44
CA LEU A 415 -0.26 8.42 -22.00
C LEU A 415 -0.17 8.04 -23.49
N GLU A 416 -0.76 6.91 -23.89
CA GLU A 416 -0.86 6.53 -25.30
C GLU A 416 -1.66 7.53 -26.12
N LEU A 417 -2.79 8.01 -25.60
CA LEU A 417 -3.66 8.93 -26.33
C LEU A 417 -3.06 10.33 -26.50
N VAL A 418 -2.16 10.75 -25.62
CA VAL A 418 -1.49 12.06 -25.72
C VAL A 418 -0.13 12.00 -26.40
N SER A 419 0.37 10.78 -26.71
CA SER A 419 1.65 10.55 -27.36
C SER A 419 1.51 10.32 -28.86
N LYS A 420 2.60 10.61 -29.60
CA LYS A 420 2.80 10.12 -30.97
C LYS A 420 3.33 8.69 -30.94
N PRO A 421 3.28 7.98 -32.09
CA PRO A 421 3.78 6.59 -32.16
C PRO A 421 5.24 6.38 -31.73
N VAL A 422 6.09 7.42 -31.77
CA VAL A 422 7.53 7.35 -31.57
C VAL A 422 8.12 8.49 -30.71
N ASN A 423 7.38 8.98 -29.70
CA ASN A 423 7.85 10.09 -28.87
C ASN A 423 7.72 9.83 -27.38
N ARG A 424 7.74 8.57 -26.93
CA ARG A 424 7.70 8.24 -25.51
C ARG A 424 9.09 7.91 -24.97
N PHE A 425 9.39 8.45 -23.82
CA PHE A 425 10.60 8.15 -23.03
C PHE A 425 10.18 7.69 -21.63
N MET A 426 10.35 6.43 -21.34
CA MET A 426 9.92 5.79 -20.11
C MET A 426 11.15 5.35 -19.31
N VAL A 427 11.20 5.72 -18.04
CA VAL A 427 12.29 5.35 -17.11
C VAL A 427 11.70 4.62 -15.93
N GLY A 428 12.34 3.56 -15.49
CA GLY A 428 11.89 2.81 -14.34
C GLY A 428 12.73 1.57 -14.06
N ASP A 429 12.35 0.84 -13.05
CA ASP A 429 12.94 -0.45 -12.69
C ASP A 429 11.84 -1.39 -12.17
N VAL A 430 11.53 -2.42 -12.93
CA VAL A 430 10.50 -3.39 -12.54
C VAL A 430 10.77 -4.04 -11.18
N LYS A 431 12.05 -4.19 -10.80
CA LYS A 431 12.46 -4.71 -9.49
C LYS A 431 12.10 -3.79 -8.30
N GLN A 432 11.77 -2.51 -8.59
CA GLN A 432 11.36 -1.50 -7.62
C GLN A 432 9.84 -1.25 -7.61
N SER A 433 9.05 -2.10 -8.29
CA SER A 433 7.59 -2.00 -8.25
C SER A 433 7.05 -2.44 -6.89
N ILE A 434 6.72 -1.47 -6.04
CA ILE A 434 6.21 -1.69 -4.67
C ILE A 434 4.81 -1.12 -4.46
N TYR A 435 4.18 -0.58 -5.50
CA TYR A 435 2.86 0.06 -5.43
C TYR A 435 1.72 -0.80 -5.98
N GLY A 436 1.85 -2.13 -5.92
CA GLY A 436 0.77 -3.06 -6.28
C GLY A 436 -0.53 -2.80 -5.50
N PHE A 437 -0.44 -2.39 -4.23
CA PHE A 437 -1.57 -1.99 -3.40
C PHE A 437 -2.28 -0.71 -3.90
N ARG A 438 -1.63 0.09 -4.76
CA ARG A 438 -2.21 1.22 -5.50
C ARG A 438 -2.62 0.86 -6.91
N LEU A 439 -2.73 -0.45 -7.20
CA LEU A 439 -3.14 -1.00 -8.49
C LEU A 439 -2.16 -0.70 -9.65
N ALA A 440 -0.88 -0.43 -9.34
CA ALA A 440 0.19 -0.42 -10.34
C ALA A 440 0.27 -1.77 -11.06
N ASP A 441 0.56 -1.74 -12.36
CA ASP A 441 0.65 -2.95 -13.19
C ASP A 441 2.06 -3.11 -13.78
N PRO A 442 2.97 -3.82 -13.08
CA PRO A 442 4.35 -4.03 -13.56
C PRO A 442 4.42 -4.81 -14.87
N SER A 443 3.35 -5.50 -15.27
CA SER A 443 3.32 -6.22 -16.53
C SER A 443 3.49 -5.29 -17.74
N LEU A 444 3.02 -4.03 -17.63
CA LEU A 444 3.21 -3.01 -18.66
C LEU A 444 4.68 -2.72 -18.94
N PHE A 445 5.47 -2.62 -17.87
CA PHE A 445 6.92 -2.44 -18.00
C PHE A 445 7.57 -3.66 -18.61
N ARG A 446 7.25 -4.86 -18.14
CA ARG A 446 7.81 -6.13 -18.61
C ARG A 446 7.49 -6.41 -20.07
N GLU A 447 6.23 -6.24 -20.49
CA GLU A 447 5.80 -6.40 -21.88
C GLU A 447 6.64 -5.51 -22.82
N LYS A 448 6.86 -4.23 -22.44
CA LYS A 448 7.72 -3.32 -23.21
C LYS A 448 9.21 -3.69 -23.12
N TYR A 449 9.67 -4.13 -21.95
CA TYR A 449 11.07 -4.53 -21.74
C TYR A 449 11.47 -5.68 -22.68
N GLU A 450 10.59 -6.65 -22.83
CA GLU A 450 10.80 -7.80 -23.77
C GLU A 450 10.64 -7.36 -25.22
N ALA A 451 9.57 -6.64 -25.56
CA ALA A 451 9.33 -6.22 -26.93
C ALA A 451 10.42 -5.26 -27.47
N TYR A 452 10.91 -4.34 -26.66
CA TYR A 452 11.93 -3.37 -27.05
C TYR A 452 13.34 -3.97 -27.10
N ALA A 453 13.57 -5.09 -26.39
CA ALA A 453 14.79 -5.87 -26.55
C ALA A 453 14.91 -6.47 -27.96
N GLU A 454 13.77 -6.83 -28.57
CA GLU A 454 13.70 -7.36 -29.93
C GLU A 454 13.58 -6.25 -31.00
N GLY A 455 13.62 -4.97 -30.59
CA GLY A 455 13.47 -3.82 -31.48
C GLY A 455 12.03 -3.60 -31.99
N LYS A 456 11.04 -4.23 -31.36
CA LYS A 456 9.62 -4.08 -31.72
C LYS A 456 9.04 -2.84 -31.05
N SER A 457 8.64 -1.87 -31.85
CA SER A 457 7.94 -0.64 -31.41
C SER A 457 8.73 0.31 -30.52
N GLY A 458 10.01 0.06 -30.27
CA GLY A 458 10.88 0.88 -29.43
C GLY A 458 12.26 0.29 -29.21
N GLU A 459 13.04 0.91 -28.33
CA GLU A 459 14.38 0.50 -27.98
C GLU A 459 14.55 0.45 -26.45
N ARG A 460 15.17 -0.64 -25.97
CA ARG A 460 15.52 -0.82 -24.56
C ARG A 460 16.95 -0.37 -24.31
N ILE A 461 17.15 0.42 -23.25
CA ILE A 461 18.45 0.81 -22.73
C ILE A 461 18.52 0.39 -21.25
N VAL A 462 19.62 -0.27 -20.84
CA VAL A 462 19.79 -0.74 -19.46
C VAL A 462 20.89 0.09 -18.79
N LEU A 463 20.58 0.74 -17.67
CA LEU A 463 21.52 1.45 -16.82
C LEU A 463 21.81 0.60 -15.59
N ALA A 464 22.85 -0.23 -15.67
CA ALA A 464 23.20 -1.17 -14.60
C ALA A 464 24.12 -0.58 -13.54
N GLU A 465 24.88 0.50 -13.87
CA GLU A 465 25.84 1.11 -12.93
C GLU A 465 25.14 1.89 -11.82
N ASN A 466 25.45 1.56 -10.56
CA ASN A 466 24.99 2.27 -9.37
C ASN A 466 26.07 3.23 -8.88
N PHE A 467 25.70 4.51 -8.77
CA PHE A 467 26.59 5.59 -8.30
C PHE A 467 26.30 6.01 -6.85
N ARG A 468 25.33 5.39 -6.20
CA ARG A 468 24.87 5.72 -4.85
C ARG A 468 25.58 4.88 -3.78
N SER A 469 25.63 3.59 -3.98
CA SER A 469 26.02 2.61 -2.98
C SER A 469 27.45 2.11 -3.17
N ARG A 470 28.05 1.65 -2.09
CA ARG A 470 29.34 0.95 -2.11
C ARG A 470 29.19 -0.44 -2.72
N ASP A 471 30.30 -1.01 -3.18
CA ASP A 471 30.33 -2.33 -3.82
C ASP A 471 29.85 -3.46 -2.90
N GLU A 472 30.19 -3.39 -1.62
CA GLU A 472 29.81 -4.39 -0.61
C GLU A 472 28.28 -4.53 -0.50
N VAL A 473 27.55 -3.39 -0.55
CA VAL A 473 26.08 -3.37 -0.53
C VAL A 473 25.53 -3.97 -1.83
N LEU A 474 26.11 -3.62 -2.97
CA LEU A 474 25.66 -4.11 -4.28
C LEU A 474 25.92 -5.60 -4.44
N SER A 475 27.08 -6.07 -4.05
CA SER A 475 27.49 -7.48 -4.11
C SER A 475 26.61 -8.34 -3.21
N PHE A 476 26.29 -7.89 -2.00
CA PHE A 476 25.37 -8.56 -1.10
C PHE A 476 23.95 -8.63 -1.70
N THR A 477 23.45 -7.51 -2.20
CA THR A 477 22.13 -7.43 -2.85
C THR A 477 22.05 -8.40 -4.04
N ASN A 478 23.06 -8.39 -4.92
CA ASN A 478 23.13 -9.31 -6.05
C ASN A 478 23.09 -10.77 -5.60
N LYS A 479 23.89 -11.12 -4.56
CA LYS A 479 23.99 -12.48 -4.05
C LYS A 479 22.65 -12.99 -3.52
N VAL A 480 21.88 -12.13 -2.87
CA VAL A 480 20.54 -12.49 -2.37
C VAL A 480 19.57 -12.67 -3.53
N PHE A 481 19.45 -11.66 -4.42
CA PHE A 481 18.45 -11.68 -5.49
C PHE A 481 18.73 -12.71 -6.59
N GLN A 482 19.99 -13.08 -6.85
CA GLN A 482 20.32 -14.19 -7.75
C GLN A 482 19.77 -15.54 -7.27
N GLN A 483 19.50 -15.69 -5.97
CA GLN A 483 18.96 -16.92 -5.39
C GLN A 483 17.42 -16.93 -5.33
N ILE A 484 16.80 -15.77 -5.08
CA ILE A 484 15.36 -15.71 -4.77
C ILE A 484 14.52 -15.05 -5.87
N MET A 485 15.13 -14.36 -6.86
CA MET A 485 14.37 -13.65 -7.89
C MET A 485 14.55 -14.33 -9.25
N ASN A 486 13.55 -15.10 -9.65
CA ASN A 486 13.40 -15.73 -10.95
C ASN A 486 12.05 -15.36 -11.58
N LYS A 487 11.76 -15.87 -12.77
CA LYS A 487 10.49 -15.59 -13.46
C LYS A 487 9.26 -16.10 -12.73
N GLU A 488 9.37 -17.22 -12.02
CA GLU A 488 8.24 -17.81 -11.29
C GLU A 488 7.90 -17.00 -10.03
N LEU A 489 8.88 -16.60 -9.22
CA LEU A 489 8.67 -15.89 -7.95
C LEU A 489 8.66 -14.37 -8.15
N GLY A 490 9.72 -13.83 -8.77
CA GLY A 490 9.91 -12.38 -8.93
C GLY A 490 9.33 -11.81 -10.22
N GLN A 491 8.79 -12.66 -11.10
CA GLN A 491 8.32 -12.31 -12.44
C GLN A 491 9.38 -11.68 -13.36
N VAL A 492 10.64 -11.67 -12.92
CA VAL A 492 11.82 -11.11 -13.61
C VAL A 492 12.99 -12.04 -13.36
N GLU A 493 13.76 -12.33 -14.39
CA GLU A 493 15.03 -13.05 -14.24
C GLU A 493 16.11 -12.10 -13.73
N TYR A 494 16.76 -12.46 -12.63
CA TYR A 494 17.88 -11.69 -12.08
C TYR A 494 19.21 -12.21 -12.62
N ASP A 495 19.45 -11.92 -13.89
CA ASP A 495 20.66 -12.31 -14.62
C ASP A 495 21.78 -11.25 -14.52
N ASP A 496 22.89 -11.49 -15.20
CA ASP A 496 24.04 -10.56 -15.25
C ASP A 496 23.70 -9.18 -15.85
N VAL A 497 22.60 -9.07 -16.59
CA VAL A 497 22.11 -7.80 -17.16
C VAL A 497 21.30 -7.04 -16.12
N ALA A 498 20.55 -7.74 -15.28
CA ALA A 498 19.73 -7.18 -14.21
C ALA A 498 20.57 -6.87 -12.95
N ALA A 499 21.72 -7.51 -12.77
CA ALA A 499 22.61 -7.33 -11.62
C ALA A 499 23.16 -5.89 -11.52
N LEU A 500 23.27 -5.40 -10.29
CA LEU A 500 23.81 -4.09 -9.97
C LEU A 500 25.33 -4.08 -10.19
N LYS A 501 25.86 -3.03 -10.82
CA LYS A 501 27.29 -2.83 -11.06
C LYS A 501 27.79 -1.58 -10.39
N THR A 502 28.98 -1.62 -9.81
CA THR A 502 29.60 -0.46 -9.15
C THR A 502 29.93 0.61 -10.18
N GLY A 503 29.32 1.78 -10.04
CA GLY A 503 29.58 2.96 -10.87
C GLY A 503 30.41 4.02 -10.15
N ASN A 504 30.33 4.08 -8.82
CA ASN A 504 31.10 5.04 -8.01
C ASN A 504 32.38 4.41 -7.48
N LEU A 505 33.51 4.80 -8.05
CA LEU A 505 34.86 4.32 -7.68
C LEU A 505 35.54 5.21 -6.63
N SER A 506 34.86 6.24 -6.10
CA SER A 506 35.44 7.15 -5.10
C SER A 506 35.49 6.54 -3.69
N TYR A 507 34.70 5.51 -3.42
CA TYR A 507 34.76 4.79 -2.16
C TYR A 507 36.07 3.99 -2.05
N SER A 508 36.75 4.12 -0.90
CA SER A 508 37.98 3.37 -0.62
C SER A 508 37.69 1.87 -0.55
N GLN A 509 38.49 1.05 -1.18
CA GLN A 509 38.46 -0.40 -1.08
C GLN A 509 39.17 -0.95 0.17
N ASP A 510 39.89 -0.08 0.88
CA ASP A 510 40.71 -0.48 2.04
C ASP A 510 39.90 -0.53 3.37
N ASP A 511 38.63 -0.12 3.34
CA ASP A 511 37.79 -0.15 4.52
C ASP A 511 36.88 -1.39 4.51
N ASP A 512 36.94 -2.18 5.57
CA ASP A 512 35.99 -3.27 5.79
C ASP A 512 34.61 -2.70 6.16
N LYS A 513 33.73 -2.63 5.18
CA LYS A 513 32.32 -2.22 5.28
C LYS A 513 31.40 -3.34 4.79
N SER A 514 31.72 -4.57 5.19
CA SER A 514 30.97 -5.75 4.81
C SER A 514 29.50 -5.68 5.25
N SER A 515 28.63 -6.28 4.46
CA SER A 515 27.24 -6.48 4.85
C SER A 515 27.15 -7.62 5.87
N GLU A 516 26.40 -7.42 6.94
CA GLU A 516 26.23 -8.38 8.04
C GLU A 516 24.82 -8.99 8.00
N ILE A 517 24.72 -10.29 8.23
CA ILE A 517 23.47 -11.00 8.53
C ILE A 517 23.54 -11.41 10.00
N ILE A 518 22.58 -10.96 10.77
CA ILE A 518 22.48 -11.26 12.19
C ILE A 518 21.28 -12.17 12.39
N LEU A 519 21.55 -13.36 12.92
CA LEU A 519 20.53 -14.35 13.29
C LEU A 519 20.39 -14.32 14.81
N ILE A 520 19.20 -14.01 15.28
CA ILE A 520 18.86 -14.02 16.70
C ILE A 520 18.10 -15.34 16.95
N GLU A 521 18.70 -16.22 17.75
CA GLU A 521 18.11 -17.49 18.13
C GLU A 521 17.34 -17.30 19.44
N ASP A 522 16.06 -17.63 19.41
CA ASP A 522 15.26 -17.69 20.64
C ASP A 522 15.50 -19.02 21.35
N VAL A 523 15.79 -18.95 22.62
CA VAL A 523 15.84 -20.14 23.48
C VAL A 523 14.40 -20.42 23.94
N ASP A 524 13.79 -21.49 23.47
CA ASP A 524 12.47 -21.94 23.95
C ASP A 524 12.52 -22.16 25.46
N LEU A 525 11.86 -21.31 26.21
CA LEU A 525 11.56 -21.53 27.61
C LEU A 525 10.29 -22.37 27.68
N ASP A 526 10.47 -23.67 27.87
CA ASP A 526 9.51 -24.75 28.22
C ASP A 526 8.03 -24.62 27.75
N GLU A 527 7.60 -25.57 26.97
CA GLU A 527 6.25 -25.81 26.38
C GLU A 527 5.12 -25.98 27.43
N SER A 528 4.84 -25.03 28.30
CA SER A 528 3.79 -25.24 29.29
C SER A 528 2.78 -24.12 29.54
N THR A 529 2.46 -23.29 28.58
CA THR A 529 1.24 -22.45 28.66
C THR A 529 0.70 -22.02 27.30
N ASP A 530 -0.47 -22.55 26.95
CA ASP A 530 -1.24 -22.26 25.70
C ASP A 530 -1.72 -20.79 25.54
N ASP A 531 -1.40 -19.90 26.48
CA ASP A 531 -1.84 -18.49 26.48
C ASP A 531 -0.75 -17.47 26.09
N LEU A 532 0.42 -17.91 25.57
CA LEU A 532 1.59 -17.05 25.38
C LEU A 532 1.98 -16.75 23.92
N GLU A 533 1.25 -17.23 22.90
CA GLU A 533 1.62 -16.98 21.49
C GLU A 533 1.73 -15.47 21.16
N ASP A 534 0.85 -14.62 21.71
CA ASP A 534 0.91 -13.17 21.50
C ASP A 534 2.04 -12.50 22.32
N ALA A 535 2.37 -13.02 23.50
CA ALA A 535 3.43 -12.49 24.36
C ALA A 535 4.84 -12.84 23.82
N GLU A 536 5.03 -14.05 23.30
CA GLU A 536 6.31 -14.48 22.69
C GLU A 536 6.67 -13.65 21.46
N GLY A 537 5.69 -13.28 20.61
CA GLY A 537 5.93 -12.42 19.46
C GLY A 537 6.39 -11.01 19.84
N PHE A 538 5.97 -10.51 21.00
CA PHE A 538 6.39 -9.19 21.49
C PHE A 538 7.84 -9.20 22.01
N GLU A 539 8.27 -10.23 22.72
CA GLU A 539 9.64 -10.32 23.24
C GLU A 539 10.68 -10.48 22.12
N LYS A 540 10.39 -11.26 21.08
CA LYS A 540 11.29 -11.47 19.92
C LYS A 540 11.63 -10.15 19.22
N VAL A 541 10.65 -9.35 18.92
CA VAL A 541 10.85 -8.05 18.25
C VAL A 541 11.62 -7.07 19.16
N GLU A 542 11.38 -7.07 20.46
CA GLU A 542 12.11 -6.21 21.38
C GLU A 542 13.59 -6.58 21.45
N ASN A 543 13.92 -7.88 21.46
CA ASN A 543 15.30 -8.36 21.39
C ASN A 543 16.04 -7.91 20.14
N GLU A 544 15.37 -7.94 18.97
CA GLU A 544 15.93 -7.40 17.72
C GLU A 544 16.22 -5.89 17.85
N ILE A 545 15.27 -5.12 18.39
CA ILE A 545 15.43 -3.67 18.56
C ILE A 545 16.55 -3.34 19.56
N HIS A 546 16.63 -4.08 20.68
CA HIS A 546 17.72 -3.94 21.65
C HIS A 546 19.09 -4.21 21.02
N TYR A 547 19.21 -5.26 20.20
CA TYR A 547 20.43 -5.57 19.47
C TYR A 547 20.83 -4.43 18.53
N VAL A 548 19.88 -3.92 17.74
CA VAL A 548 20.13 -2.80 16.82
C VAL A 548 20.59 -1.57 17.58
N ALA A 549 19.96 -1.24 18.74
CA ALA A 549 20.36 -0.11 19.57
C ALA A 549 21.80 -0.26 20.10
N GLN A 550 22.16 -1.44 20.59
CA GLN A 550 23.51 -1.74 21.05
C GLN A 550 24.55 -1.63 19.92
N ARG A 551 24.21 -2.14 18.71
CA ARG A 551 25.09 -2.08 17.56
C ARG A 551 25.35 -0.64 17.10
N ILE A 552 24.32 0.21 17.11
CA ILE A 552 24.47 1.64 16.82
C ILE A 552 25.38 2.31 17.85
N GLN A 553 25.18 2.07 19.15
CA GLN A 553 26.04 2.63 20.20
C GLN A 553 27.49 2.15 20.06
N GLU A 554 27.71 0.89 19.76
CA GLU A 554 29.05 0.35 19.51
C GLU A 554 29.74 1.10 18.36
N MET A 555 29.05 1.32 17.24
CA MET A 555 29.58 2.06 16.09
C MET A 555 29.86 3.54 16.41
N ILE A 556 29.04 4.19 17.23
CA ILE A 556 29.26 5.58 17.68
C ILE A 556 30.46 5.72 18.61
N HIS A 557 30.68 4.73 19.50
CA HIS A 557 31.76 4.78 20.50
C HIS A 557 33.08 4.19 19.99
N THR A 558 33.10 3.50 18.85
CA THR A 558 34.31 3.02 18.19
C THR A 558 34.72 3.99 17.09
N PRO A 559 35.96 3.96 16.60
CA PRO A 559 36.38 4.84 15.50
C PRO A 559 35.81 4.38 14.14
N PHE A 560 34.48 4.35 14.03
CA PHE A 560 33.78 4.04 12.79
C PHE A 560 33.64 5.31 11.95
N GLU A 561 34.20 5.30 10.74
CA GLU A 561 34.19 6.46 9.84
C GLU A 561 33.30 6.21 8.62
N VAL A 562 32.62 7.27 8.20
CA VAL A 562 31.83 7.31 6.96
C VAL A 562 32.34 8.42 6.06
N MET A 563 32.07 8.32 4.74
CA MET A 563 32.37 9.41 3.83
C MET A 563 31.41 10.57 4.07
N ASN A 564 31.89 11.80 3.91
CA ASN A 564 31.04 12.98 3.90
C ASN A 564 30.12 13.02 2.64
N ASP A 565 29.18 13.95 2.58
CA ASP A 565 28.20 14.06 1.49
C ASP A 565 28.84 14.27 0.10
N ASN A 566 30.03 14.85 0.05
CA ASN A 566 30.79 15.07 -1.19
C ASN A 566 31.66 13.87 -1.58
N ALA A 567 31.73 12.83 -0.76
CA ALA A 567 32.57 11.65 -0.92
C ALA A 567 34.06 11.96 -1.11
N ASP A 568 34.58 13.08 -0.53
CA ASP A 568 35.93 13.56 -0.65
C ASP A 568 36.74 13.46 0.67
N ALA A 569 36.09 13.26 1.80
CA ALA A 569 36.71 13.10 3.12
C ALA A 569 35.95 12.13 4.02
N LYS A 570 36.67 11.46 4.92
CA LYS A 570 36.10 10.63 5.97
C LYS A 570 35.80 11.48 7.19
N ARG A 571 34.70 11.14 7.88
CA ARG A 571 34.32 11.70 9.18
C ARG A 571 33.81 10.61 10.11
N PRO A 572 33.85 10.82 11.42
CA PRO A 572 33.22 9.91 12.36
C PRO A 572 31.70 9.80 12.06
N VAL A 573 31.16 8.59 12.26
CA VAL A 573 29.73 8.32 12.14
C VAL A 573 28.95 9.09 13.21
N ASN A 574 27.75 9.55 12.88
CA ASN A 574 26.79 10.16 13.81
C ASN A 574 25.42 9.49 13.67
N TYR A 575 24.49 9.78 14.59
CA TYR A 575 23.17 9.17 14.62
C TYR A 575 22.37 9.41 13.32
N GLY A 576 22.56 10.53 12.65
CA GLY A 576 21.89 10.86 11.39
C GLY A 576 22.35 10.00 10.19
N ASP A 577 23.42 9.22 10.33
CA ASP A 577 23.92 8.33 9.28
C ASP A 577 23.25 6.94 9.27
N PHE A 578 22.43 6.64 10.29
CA PHE A 578 21.73 5.37 10.41
C PHE A 578 20.31 5.47 9.91
N ALA A 579 19.85 4.45 9.22
CA ALA A 579 18.45 4.28 8.83
C ALA A 579 17.98 2.85 9.11
N ILE A 580 16.79 2.70 9.68
CA ILE A 580 16.15 1.42 9.93
C ILE A 580 15.00 1.26 8.95
N LEU A 581 15.00 0.16 8.19
CA LEU A 581 13.93 -0.22 7.31
C LEU A 581 13.14 -1.37 7.93
N SER A 582 11.84 -1.22 8.07
CA SER A 582 10.93 -2.23 8.59
C SER A 582 9.81 -2.51 7.59
N SER A 583 9.32 -3.74 7.56
CA SER A 583 8.21 -4.14 6.70
C SER A 583 6.87 -3.53 7.14
N THR A 584 6.72 -3.21 8.44
CA THR A 584 5.50 -2.63 9.02
C THR A 584 5.83 -1.49 9.97
N LYS A 585 4.86 -0.60 10.21
CA LYS A 585 4.97 0.50 11.19
C LYS A 585 4.61 0.08 12.62
N SER A 586 4.10 -1.14 12.82
CA SER A 586 3.56 -1.60 14.11
C SER A 586 4.57 -1.55 15.27
N ASN A 587 5.86 -1.67 14.96
CA ASN A 587 6.93 -1.69 15.95
C ASN A 587 7.59 -0.31 16.20
N ASN A 588 7.11 0.74 15.53
CA ASN A 588 7.74 2.06 15.63
C ASN A 588 7.73 2.63 17.07
N ASP A 589 6.66 2.41 17.83
CA ASP A 589 6.59 2.86 19.23
C ASP A 589 7.59 2.11 20.12
N LYS A 590 7.83 0.82 19.84
CA LYS A 590 8.84 0.04 20.56
C LYS A 590 10.25 0.52 20.21
N ILE A 591 10.51 0.83 18.95
CA ILE A 591 11.79 1.41 18.52
C ILE A 591 12.03 2.75 19.24
N GLU A 592 11.03 3.64 19.27
CA GLU A 592 11.15 4.93 19.97
C GLU A 592 11.44 4.76 21.46
N SER A 593 10.69 3.89 22.14
CA SER A 593 10.83 3.69 23.60
C SER A 593 12.15 3.04 23.99
N ILE A 594 12.57 2.01 23.24
CA ILE A 594 13.83 1.31 23.51
C ILE A 594 15.02 2.22 23.17
N PHE A 595 14.99 2.92 22.02
CA PHE A 595 16.07 3.84 21.64
C PHE A 595 16.21 5.01 22.63
N ALA A 596 15.08 5.55 23.15
CA ALA A 596 15.12 6.55 24.21
C ALA A 596 15.81 6.03 25.49
N ALA A 597 15.60 4.76 25.84
CA ALA A 597 16.29 4.13 27.00
C ALA A 597 17.80 4.01 26.78
N TYR A 598 18.26 3.87 25.55
CA TYR A 598 19.68 3.88 25.17
C TYR A 598 20.24 5.28 24.90
N GLY A 599 19.41 6.35 24.98
CA GLY A 599 19.81 7.72 24.67
C GLY A 599 20.09 7.95 23.18
N ILE A 600 19.52 7.14 22.29
CA ILE A 600 19.67 7.25 20.83
C ILE A 600 18.54 8.12 20.30
N PRO A 601 18.82 9.28 19.67
CA PRO A 601 17.80 10.08 19.01
C PRO A 601 17.29 9.33 17.77
N VAL A 602 15.98 9.17 17.66
CA VAL A 602 15.34 8.50 16.52
C VAL A 602 14.14 9.30 16.02
N ASN A 603 13.99 9.40 14.71
CA ASN A 603 12.81 9.97 14.10
C ASN A 603 12.03 8.83 13.44
N VAL A 604 10.84 8.53 13.95
CA VAL A 604 9.94 7.50 13.45
C VAL A 604 8.65 8.13 12.90
N GLN A 605 8.15 7.62 11.79
CA GLN A 605 6.77 7.91 11.41
C GLN A 605 5.85 7.20 12.40
N LYS A 606 5.24 7.95 13.29
CA LYS A 606 4.37 7.39 14.32
C LYS A 606 3.16 6.73 13.68
N ALA A 607 3.01 5.44 14.00
CA ALA A 607 1.86 4.65 13.58
C ALA A 607 0.71 4.70 14.60
N GLN A 608 0.89 5.45 15.71
CA GLN A 608 -0.16 5.53 16.72
C GLN A 608 -1.34 6.31 16.16
N SER A 609 -2.43 5.63 16.19
CA SER A 609 -3.77 6.08 15.94
C SER A 609 -4.00 7.43 16.63
N TYR A 610 -4.01 8.51 15.88
CA TYR A 610 -4.26 9.87 16.35
C TYR A 610 -5.50 9.91 17.27
N PHE A 611 -6.58 9.21 16.88
CA PHE A 611 -7.80 9.13 17.68
C PHE A 611 -7.71 8.25 18.93
N LYS A 612 -6.63 7.49 19.13
CA LYS A 612 -6.37 6.74 20.39
C LYS A 612 -5.58 7.56 21.41
N ARG A 613 -5.05 8.72 21.02
CA ARG A 613 -4.35 9.62 21.95
C ARG A 613 -5.30 10.10 23.03
N THR A 614 -4.83 10.12 24.27
CA THR A 614 -5.64 10.44 25.45
C THR A 614 -6.34 11.81 25.34
N GLU A 615 -5.61 12.83 24.88
CA GLU A 615 -6.16 14.18 24.67
C GLU A 615 -7.28 14.18 23.62
N ILE A 616 -7.14 13.41 22.54
CA ILE A 616 -8.14 13.30 21.47
C ILE A 616 -9.33 12.44 21.90
N THR A 617 -9.06 11.29 22.53
CA THR A 617 -10.12 10.42 23.08
C THR A 617 -10.98 11.16 24.10
N THR A 618 -10.38 12.01 24.92
CA THR A 618 -11.08 12.86 25.89
C THR A 618 -12.01 13.86 25.17
N MET A 619 -11.50 14.56 24.14
CA MET A 619 -12.32 15.51 23.37
C MET A 619 -13.43 14.82 22.59
N VAL A 620 -13.16 13.68 21.96
CA VAL A 620 -14.18 12.88 21.29
C VAL A 620 -15.24 12.38 22.26
N SER A 621 -14.84 11.96 23.46
CA SER A 621 -15.78 11.59 24.53
C SER A 621 -16.65 12.77 24.95
N LEU A 622 -16.09 13.97 25.07
CA LEU A 622 -16.85 15.17 25.36
C LEU A 622 -17.86 15.51 24.26
N LEU A 623 -17.45 15.44 22.99
CA LEU A 623 -18.36 15.63 21.86
C LEU A 623 -19.52 14.60 21.88
N LYS A 624 -19.24 13.33 22.23
CA LYS A 624 -20.28 12.29 22.44
C LYS A 624 -21.24 12.65 23.56
N VAL A 625 -20.76 13.22 24.66
CA VAL A 625 -21.60 13.67 25.79
C VAL A 625 -22.43 14.90 25.41
N ILE A 626 -21.89 15.80 24.61
CA ILE A 626 -22.64 16.96 24.07
C ILE A 626 -23.80 16.48 23.17
N ASP A 627 -23.53 15.51 22.25
CA ASP A 627 -24.57 14.91 21.38
C ASP A 627 -25.61 14.15 22.22
N ASN A 628 -25.14 13.26 23.11
CA ASN A 628 -26.02 12.46 23.97
C ASN A 628 -25.38 12.20 25.34
N PRO A 629 -25.81 12.91 26.40
CA PRO A 629 -25.24 12.78 27.75
C PRO A 629 -25.59 11.47 28.45
N LEU A 630 -26.53 10.67 27.92
CA LEU A 630 -26.92 9.39 28.50
C LEU A 630 -25.93 8.25 28.22
N GLN A 631 -24.82 8.54 27.60
CA GLN A 631 -23.72 7.58 27.33
C GLN A 631 -22.79 7.53 28.55
N ASP A 632 -22.92 6.52 29.39
CA ASP A 632 -22.20 6.39 30.66
C ASP A 632 -20.66 6.38 30.49
N ILE A 633 -20.13 5.60 29.53
CA ILE A 633 -18.68 5.45 29.35
C ILE A 633 -18.01 6.78 28.93
N PRO A 634 -18.48 7.49 27.88
CA PRO A 634 -17.95 8.80 27.53
C PRO A 634 -18.07 9.83 28.64
N LEU A 635 -19.20 9.85 29.36
CA LEU A 635 -19.43 10.79 30.45
C LEU A 635 -18.45 10.57 31.61
N VAL A 636 -18.27 9.33 32.05
CA VAL A 636 -17.34 9.00 33.13
C VAL A 636 -15.89 9.30 32.70
N ALA A 637 -15.53 9.04 31.43
CA ALA A 637 -14.22 9.39 30.89
C ALA A 637 -13.96 10.91 30.95
N VAL A 638 -14.93 11.74 30.58
CA VAL A 638 -14.85 13.20 30.69
C VAL A 638 -14.74 13.66 32.13
N LEU A 639 -15.57 13.13 33.03
CA LEU A 639 -15.57 13.50 34.45
C LEU A 639 -14.25 13.16 35.16
N ARG A 640 -13.60 12.06 34.72
CA ARG A 640 -12.28 11.65 35.25
C ARG A 640 -11.11 12.43 34.63
N SER A 641 -11.28 12.94 33.44
CA SER A 641 -10.22 13.65 32.70
C SER A 641 -9.84 14.98 33.32
N GLY A 642 -8.76 15.59 32.83
CA GLY A 642 -8.33 16.94 33.24
C GLY A 642 -9.35 18.05 32.98
N LEU A 643 -10.40 17.79 32.25
CA LEU A 643 -11.51 18.75 32.03
C LEU A 643 -12.35 18.96 33.27
N VAL A 644 -12.59 17.92 34.07
CA VAL A 644 -13.40 17.98 35.30
C VAL A 644 -12.60 17.56 36.54
N GLY A 645 -11.73 16.55 36.41
CA GLY A 645 -10.75 16.17 37.44
C GLY A 645 -11.34 15.44 38.64
N LEU A 646 -12.31 14.54 38.43
CA LEU A 646 -12.85 13.71 39.51
C LEU A 646 -11.99 12.45 39.69
N ASP A 647 -11.82 12.05 40.93
CA ASP A 647 -11.21 10.78 41.31
C ASP A 647 -12.23 9.63 41.33
N GLU A 648 -11.76 8.42 41.54
CA GLU A 648 -12.57 7.20 41.59
C GLU A 648 -13.56 7.21 42.77
N ILE A 649 -13.16 7.84 43.87
CA ILE A 649 -14.00 7.94 45.08
C ILE A 649 -15.18 8.87 44.83
N ALA A 650 -14.96 10.02 44.19
CA ALA A 650 -16.03 10.94 43.77
C ALA A 650 -17.01 10.28 42.79
N LEU A 651 -16.48 9.55 41.79
CA LEU A 651 -17.31 8.83 40.84
C LEU A 651 -18.17 7.74 41.51
N ALA A 652 -17.58 6.97 42.43
CA ALA A 652 -18.30 5.96 43.20
C ALA A 652 -19.36 6.62 44.11
N HIS A 653 -19.06 7.78 44.72
CA HIS A 653 -19.96 8.52 45.60
C HIS A 653 -21.22 9.00 44.83
N ILE A 654 -21.04 9.55 43.63
CA ILE A 654 -22.14 9.91 42.73
C ILE A 654 -22.99 8.66 42.43
N ARG A 655 -22.39 7.54 42.08
CA ARG A 655 -23.12 6.30 41.71
C ARG A 655 -23.91 5.72 42.87
N THR A 656 -23.47 5.90 44.13
CA THR A 656 -24.26 5.48 45.32
C THR A 656 -25.58 6.22 45.48
N THR A 657 -25.76 7.38 44.87
CA THR A 657 -26.98 8.17 44.96
C THR A 657 -28.09 7.53 44.09
N SER A 658 -27.76 6.99 42.92
CA SER A 658 -28.72 6.26 42.09
C SER A 658 -27.98 5.11 41.35
N LYS A 659 -28.41 3.86 41.63
CA LYS A 659 -27.72 2.64 41.10
C LYS A 659 -28.28 2.16 39.78
N ASN A 660 -29.53 2.48 39.43
CA ASN A 660 -30.29 1.89 38.34
C ASN A 660 -30.66 2.89 37.21
N THR A 661 -30.10 4.09 37.24
CA THR A 661 -30.30 5.12 36.19
C THR A 661 -29.04 5.32 35.38
N SER A 662 -29.10 6.09 34.31
CA SER A 662 -27.92 6.52 33.60
C SER A 662 -26.98 7.31 34.51
N TYR A 663 -25.70 7.35 34.22
CA TYR A 663 -24.77 8.09 35.06
C TYR A 663 -25.04 9.60 35.04
N TYR A 664 -25.54 10.12 33.94
CA TYR A 664 -25.98 11.52 33.84
C TYR A 664 -27.14 11.84 34.78
N GLU A 665 -28.14 10.95 34.82
CA GLU A 665 -29.27 11.10 35.77
C GLU A 665 -28.78 10.99 37.22
N ALA A 666 -27.81 10.13 37.52
CA ALA A 666 -27.20 10.03 38.83
C ALA A 666 -26.47 11.34 39.24
N VAL A 667 -25.77 12.01 38.30
CA VAL A 667 -25.15 13.31 38.48
C VAL A 667 -26.20 14.37 38.76
N CYS A 668 -27.26 14.45 37.96
CA CYS A 668 -28.38 15.41 38.16
C CYS A 668 -29.06 15.20 39.52
N GLN A 669 -29.33 13.94 39.87
CA GLN A 669 -29.96 13.59 41.13
C GLN A 669 -29.03 13.90 42.36
N PHE A 670 -27.71 13.64 42.20
CA PHE A 670 -26.75 13.98 43.21
C PHE A 670 -26.76 15.49 43.53
N ILE A 671 -26.87 16.33 42.50
CA ILE A 671 -26.95 17.80 42.66
C ILE A 671 -28.28 18.24 43.27
N SER A 672 -29.42 17.73 42.73
CA SER A 672 -30.76 18.15 43.17
C SER A 672 -31.09 17.74 44.58
N ASP A 673 -30.70 16.52 44.97
CA ASP A 673 -30.98 15.93 46.28
C ASP A 673 -29.81 16.07 47.25
N PHE A 674 -28.86 16.94 46.94
CA PHE A 674 -27.62 17.08 47.69
C PHE A 674 -27.83 17.25 49.21
N LYS A 675 -27.29 16.33 49.96
CA LYS A 675 -27.19 16.38 51.41
C LYS A 675 -25.83 15.89 51.86
N LEU A 676 -25.20 16.59 52.75
CA LEU A 676 -23.98 16.11 53.36
C LEU A 676 -24.22 14.77 54.06
N LYS A 677 -23.44 13.78 53.69
CA LYS A 677 -23.45 12.43 54.27
C LYS A 677 -22.25 12.27 55.16
N ASP A 678 -22.46 11.71 56.34
CA ASP A 678 -21.37 11.33 57.25
C ASP A 678 -20.82 9.99 56.76
N VAL A 679 -19.71 10.06 55.97
CA VAL A 679 -19.02 8.91 55.42
C VAL A 679 -17.51 9.05 55.64
N ASP A 680 -16.87 7.96 56.03
CA ASP A 680 -15.44 7.96 56.39
C ASP A 680 -14.50 8.21 55.21
N TYR A 681 -14.95 7.95 53.99
CA TYR A 681 -14.13 8.01 52.78
C TYR A 681 -14.23 9.33 52.01
N TYR A 682 -15.15 10.30 52.42
CA TYR A 682 -15.35 11.55 51.71
C TYR A 682 -15.88 12.64 52.64
N ASP A 683 -15.05 13.59 53.04
CA ASP A 683 -15.43 14.61 54.01
C ASP A 683 -16.42 15.65 53.47
N SER A 684 -17.01 16.44 54.34
CA SER A 684 -18.03 17.45 54.02
C SER A 684 -17.52 18.52 53.04
N LYS A 685 -16.24 18.90 53.13
CA LYS A 685 -15.63 19.88 52.18
C LYS A 685 -15.48 19.28 50.79
N GLN A 686 -15.04 18.05 50.73
CA GLN A 686 -14.90 17.31 49.47
C GLN A 686 -16.27 17.11 48.79
N GLN A 687 -17.32 16.78 49.55
CA GLN A 687 -18.69 16.66 49.02
C GLN A 687 -19.22 17.99 48.47
N LEU A 688 -18.97 19.12 49.14
CA LEU A 688 -19.34 20.43 48.64
C LEU A 688 -18.57 20.82 47.40
N ALA A 689 -17.25 20.64 47.40
CA ALA A 689 -16.43 20.89 46.22
C ALA A 689 -16.83 20.01 45.02
N LEU A 690 -17.20 18.76 45.25
CA LEU A 690 -17.74 17.87 44.21
C LEU A 690 -19.03 18.43 43.61
N LYS A 691 -19.96 18.87 44.45
CA LYS A 691 -21.21 19.48 44.01
C LYS A 691 -20.96 20.71 43.15
N GLU A 692 -20.16 21.66 43.62
CA GLU A 692 -19.81 22.89 42.89
C GLU A 692 -19.16 22.57 41.53
N ARG A 693 -18.27 21.60 41.48
CA ARG A 693 -17.59 21.17 40.26
C ARG A 693 -18.56 20.56 39.26
N LEU A 694 -19.51 19.73 39.72
CA LEU A 694 -20.53 19.13 38.85
C LEU A 694 -21.53 20.17 38.34
N GLU A 695 -21.97 21.15 39.20
CA GLU A 695 -22.80 22.25 38.77
C GLU A 695 -22.14 23.12 37.69
N GLY A 696 -20.85 23.42 37.88
CA GLY A 696 -20.04 24.09 36.85
C GLY A 696 -19.97 23.33 35.55
N PHE A 697 -19.68 22.03 35.61
CA PHE A 697 -19.63 21.18 34.42
C PHE A 697 -20.99 21.11 33.69
N LEU A 698 -22.09 20.92 34.38
CA LEU A 698 -23.44 20.88 33.75
C LEU A 698 -23.80 22.23 33.12
N THR A 699 -23.37 23.34 33.71
CA THR A 699 -23.59 24.67 33.13
C THR A 699 -22.85 24.81 31.80
N LEU A 700 -21.58 24.42 31.77
CA LEU A 700 -20.79 24.40 30.53
C LEU A 700 -21.34 23.41 29.50
N LEU A 701 -21.72 22.22 29.93
CA LEU A 701 -22.30 21.21 29.03
C LEU A 701 -23.57 21.74 28.34
N ASN A 702 -24.46 22.39 29.04
CA ASN A 702 -25.67 22.97 28.46
C ASN A 702 -25.32 24.09 27.48
N LYS A 703 -24.35 24.97 27.82
CA LYS A 703 -23.84 26.00 26.92
C LYS A 703 -23.32 25.38 25.62
N TRP A 704 -22.45 24.38 25.71
CA TRP A 704 -21.88 23.71 24.53
C TRP A 704 -22.92 22.96 23.70
N ARG A 705 -23.96 22.43 24.32
CA ARG A 705 -25.09 21.81 23.60
C ARG A 705 -25.90 22.85 22.80
N ASP A 706 -26.06 24.05 23.33
CA ASP A 706 -26.68 25.17 22.61
C ASP A 706 -25.80 25.63 21.45
N SER A 707 -24.48 25.75 21.66
CA SER A 707 -23.49 26.08 20.62
C SER A 707 -23.46 24.99 19.53
N ALA A 708 -23.50 23.70 19.90
CA ALA A 708 -23.51 22.57 18.95
C ALA A 708 -24.68 22.60 17.96
N ASN A 709 -25.81 23.22 18.35
CA ASN A 709 -26.97 23.38 17.49
C ASN A 709 -26.93 24.61 16.58
N ASN A 710 -26.13 25.62 16.95
CA ASN A 710 -26.16 26.93 16.30
C ASN A 710 -24.85 27.31 15.58
N GLU A 711 -23.74 26.71 15.98
CA GLU A 711 -22.41 27.08 15.50
C GLU A 711 -21.74 25.91 14.76
N SER A 712 -20.57 26.17 14.18
CA SER A 712 -19.76 25.12 13.55
C SER A 712 -19.06 24.25 14.59
N ILE A 713 -18.69 23.01 14.19
CA ILE A 713 -17.99 22.06 15.07
C ILE A 713 -16.60 22.62 15.45
N ALA A 714 -15.94 23.28 14.51
CA ALA A 714 -14.65 23.90 14.75
C ALA A 714 -14.78 25.03 15.80
N GLN A 715 -15.83 25.87 15.70
CA GLN A 715 -16.10 26.89 16.70
C GLN A 715 -16.42 26.29 18.08
N LEU A 716 -17.24 25.24 18.13
CA LEU A 716 -17.55 24.52 19.36
C LEU A 716 -16.27 23.95 20.02
N ILE A 717 -15.39 23.28 19.24
CA ILE A 717 -14.12 22.74 19.76
C ILE A 717 -13.26 23.87 20.33
N TRP A 718 -13.18 25.01 19.62
CA TRP A 718 -12.40 26.15 20.08
C TRP A 718 -13.01 26.76 21.36
N GLU A 719 -14.33 26.90 21.46
CA GLU A 719 -15.04 27.37 22.64
C GLU A 719 -14.75 26.45 23.85
N ILE A 720 -14.76 25.13 23.66
CA ILE A 720 -14.40 24.17 24.71
C ILE A 720 -12.96 24.40 25.19
N TYR A 721 -11.99 24.61 24.28
CA TYR A 721 -10.61 24.89 24.67
C TYR A 721 -10.50 26.16 25.52
N MET A 722 -11.21 27.22 25.14
CA MET A 722 -11.19 28.51 25.87
C MET A 722 -11.91 28.42 27.21
N ASP A 723 -13.05 27.76 27.32
CA ASP A 723 -13.83 27.63 28.55
C ASP A 723 -13.14 26.74 29.61
N THR A 724 -12.37 25.75 29.15
CA THR A 724 -11.77 24.73 30.03
C THR A 724 -10.26 24.90 30.24
N HIS A 725 -9.61 25.76 29.46
CA HIS A 725 -8.16 25.87 29.40
C HIS A 725 -7.46 24.50 29.14
N TYR A 726 -8.14 23.61 28.40
CA TYR A 726 -7.67 22.25 28.19
C TYR A 726 -6.39 22.19 27.36
N LEU A 727 -6.23 23.14 26.44
CA LEU A 727 -5.04 23.24 25.61
C LEU A 727 -3.79 23.51 26.46
N GLU A 728 -3.87 24.47 27.40
CA GLU A 728 -2.79 24.82 28.32
C GLU A 728 -2.54 23.69 29.32
N TYR A 729 -3.60 23.07 29.83
CA TYR A 729 -3.48 21.92 30.71
C TYR A 729 -2.68 20.78 30.10
N VAL A 730 -3.02 20.43 28.85
CA VAL A 730 -2.37 19.34 28.11
C VAL A 730 -0.92 19.71 27.75
N HIS A 731 -0.66 20.99 27.44
CA HIS A 731 0.69 21.47 27.15
C HIS A 731 1.63 21.33 28.35
N GLY A 732 1.12 21.42 29.58
CA GLY A 732 1.87 21.22 30.81
C GLY A 732 2.19 19.77 31.17
N GLN A 733 1.70 18.78 30.41
CA GLN A 733 1.94 17.35 30.64
C GLN A 733 3.18 16.82 29.92
N SER A 734 3.54 15.56 30.20
CA SER A 734 4.58 14.86 29.41
C SER A 734 4.23 14.86 27.93
N ASN A 735 5.19 15.15 27.04
CA ASN A 735 4.99 15.35 25.61
C ASN A 735 3.95 16.45 25.27
N GLY A 736 3.85 17.48 26.13
CA GLY A 736 2.80 18.50 26.05
C GLY A 736 2.74 19.25 24.73
N THR A 737 3.88 19.54 24.11
CA THR A 737 3.94 20.18 22.79
C THR A 737 3.23 19.33 21.72
N GLN A 738 3.50 18.02 21.65
CA GLN A 738 2.84 17.12 20.70
C GLN A 738 1.33 17.04 20.96
N ARG A 739 0.94 16.93 22.23
CA ARG A 739 -0.46 16.87 22.62
C ARG A 739 -1.23 18.14 22.24
N ALA A 740 -0.62 19.31 22.42
CA ALA A 740 -1.21 20.57 21.99
C ALA A 740 -1.35 20.65 20.47
N VAL A 741 -0.34 20.19 19.72
CA VAL A 741 -0.39 20.10 18.25
C VAL A 741 -1.51 19.15 17.81
N ASN A 742 -1.69 18.01 18.48
CA ASN A 742 -2.78 17.08 18.20
C ASN A 742 -4.17 17.72 18.42
N LEU A 743 -4.34 18.53 19.46
CA LEU A 743 -5.61 19.25 19.69
C LEU A 743 -5.86 20.34 18.63
N HIS A 744 -4.83 21.05 18.16
CA HIS A 744 -4.96 21.95 17.01
C HIS A 744 -5.34 21.20 15.75
N ALA A 745 -4.76 20.02 15.52
CA ALA A 745 -5.13 19.20 14.37
C ALA A 745 -6.60 18.75 14.44
N LEU A 746 -7.16 18.46 15.63
CA LEU A 746 -8.58 18.15 15.78
C LEU A 746 -9.46 19.31 15.34
N TYR A 747 -9.09 20.53 15.67
CA TYR A 747 -9.78 21.74 15.21
C TYR A 747 -9.73 21.85 13.67
N GLU A 748 -8.57 21.67 13.08
CA GLU A 748 -8.42 21.72 11.61
C GLU A 748 -9.21 20.62 10.91
N HIS A 749 -9.21 19.40 11.44
CA HIS A 749 -10.02 18.30 10.91
C HIS A 749 -11.53 18.60 10.99
N ALA A 750 -11.97 19.20 12.07
CA ALA A 750 -13.37 19.64 12.20
C ALA A 750 -13.71 20.72 11.18
N HIS A 751 -12.82 21.68 10.96
CA HIS A 751 -13.00 22.73 9.96
C HIS A 751 -13.02 22.17 8.53
N GLN A 752 -12.13 21.23 8.21
CA GLN A 752 -12.11 20.55 6.91
C GLN A 752 -13.39 19.72 6.72
N TYR A 753 -13.81 18.99 7.74
CA TYR A 753 -15.03 18.20 7.72
C TYR A 753 -16.27 19.08 7.38
N GLU A 754 -16.38 20.26 7.94
CA GLU A 754 -17.50 21.18 7.69
C GLU A 754 -17.45 21.86 6.32
N SER A 755 -16.29 21.90 5.68
CA SER A 755 -16.17 22.32 4.28
C SER A 755 -16.75 21.29 3.31
N SER A 756 -16.97 20.07 3.78
CA SER A 756 -17.65 18.99 3.05
C SER A 756 -19.18 19.10 3.13
N SER A 757 -19.88 18.19 2.46
CA SER A 757 -21.34 18.17 2.45
C SER A 757 -21.98 17.67 3.78
N PHE A 758 -21.17 17.22 4.72
CA PHE A 758 -21.61 16.68 5.99
C PHE A 758 -21.52 17.72 7.10
N LYS A 759 -22.55 17.85 7.92
CA LYS A 759 -22.63 18.85 9.00
C LYS A 759 -23.13 18.20 10.29
N GLY A 760 -22.74 18.82 11.41
CA GLY A 760 -23.24 18.53 12.76
C GLY A 760 -22.39 17.53 13.54
N VAL A 761 -22.38 17.70 14.87
CA VAL A 761 -21.54 16.97 15.83
C VAL A 761 -21.76 15.46 15.74
N ARG A 762 -22.99 14.99 15.59
CA ARG A 762 -23.34 13.57 15.51
C ARG A 762 -22.69 12.88 14.30
N ASN A 763 -22.72 13.53 13.15
CA ASN A 763 -22.12 12.99 11.94
C ASN A 763 -20.59 13.02 12.02
N PHE A 764 -20.03 14.04 12.66
CA PHE A 764 -18.60 14.11 12.91
C PHE A 764 -18.11 13.00 13.87
N ILE A 765 -18.87 12.69 14.91
CA ILE A 765 -18.58 11.55 15.80
C ILE A 765 -18.59 10.23 15.02
N ARG A 766 -19.63 9.99 14.22
CA ARG A 766 -19.72 8.78 13.37
C ARG A 766 -18.56 8.68 12.41
N PHE A 767 -18.14 9.78 11.84
CA PHE A 767 -17.00 9.89 11.01
C PHE A 767 -15.71 9.43 11.73
N ILE A 768 -15.44 9.95 12.95
CA ILE A 768 -14.30 9.53 13.76
C ILE A 768 -14.40 8.03 14.10
N GLU A 769 -15.57 7.53 14.47
CA GLU A 769 -15.80 6.12 14.78
C GLU A 769 -15.55 5.20 13.58
N ALA A 770 -15.94 5.64 12.38
CA ALA A 770 -15.67 4.90 11.14
C ALA A 770 -14.17 4.81 10.83
N LEU A 771 -13.42 5.89 11.08
CA LEU A 771 -11.96 5.88 10.96
C LEU A 771 -11.31 4.91 11.96
N GLN A 772 -11.72 4.96 13.22
CA GLN A 772 -11.21 4.09 14.27
C GLN A 772 -11.46 2.59 13.97
N LYS A 773 -12.65 2.23 13.47
CA LYS A 773 -13.00 0.84 13.15
C LYS A 773 -12.18 0.25 12.01
N LYS A 774 -11.74 1.07 11.06
CA LYS A 774 -11.03 0.60 9.86
C LYS A 774 -9.52 0.58 10.01
N GLU A 775 -8.97 0.80 11.23
CA GLU A 775 -7.53 0.98 11.48
C GLU A 775 -6.87 2.03 10.57
N LYS A 776 -7.67 2.82 9.88
CA LYS A 776 -7.23 3.96 9.06
C LYS A 776 -7.28 5.23 9.91
N ASP A 777 -6.44 5.25 10.93
CA ASP A 777 -6.31 6.44 11.76
C ASP A 777 -5.41 7.47 11.07
N LEU A 778 -5.64 8.72 11.40
CA LEU A 778 -4.83 9.82 10.90
C LEU A 778 -3.43 9.77 11.53
N ASP A 779 -2.41 10.11 10.77
CA ASP A 779 -1.07 10.32 11.31
C ASP A 779 -1.09 11.53 12.28
N GLU A 780 -0.29 11.47 13.34
CA GLU A 780 -0.10 12.62 14.21
C GLU A 780 0.41 13.83 13.42
N ALA A 781 -0.05 15.00 13.81
CA ALA A 781 0.41 16.23 13.19
C ALA A 781 1.94 16.39 13.41
N PRO A 782 2.73 16.61 12.34
CA PRO A 782 4.18 16.70 12.46
C PRO A 782 4.58 17.92 13.28
N ILE A 783 5.46 17.74 14.26
CA ILE A 783 6.19 18.86 14.87
C ILE A 783 7.27 19.25 13.87
N ALA A 784 7.33 20.53 13.49
CA ALA A 784 8.46 21.05 12.74
C ALA A 784 9.70 20.95 13.67
N THR A 785 10.52 19.95 13.46
CA THR A 785 11.85 19.85 14.06
C THR A 785 12.85 20.40 13.04
N ASP A 786 13.67 21.37 13.48
CA ASP A 786 14.81 21.88 12.72
C ASP A 786 15.82 20.77 12.40
#